data_1b16209cfb642cb516ecc44ba204cedd
#
_entry.id   1b16209cfb642cb516ecc44ba204cedd
#
_cell.length_a   1.000
_cell.length_b   1.000
_cell.length_c   1.000
_cell.angle_alpha   90.00
_cell.angle_beta   90.00
_cell.angle_gamma   90.00
#
_symmetry.space_group_name_H-M   'P 1'
#
loop_
_entity.id
_entity.type
_entity.pdbx_description
1 polymer ?
#
loop_
_entity_poly.entity_id
_entity_poly.type
_entity_poly.pdbx_seq_one_letter_code
_entity_poly.pdbx_strand_id
1 'polypeptide(L)'
;MTYDWLSYYKSAYEKQKRKNTVLAGQVADAENQQEFLAEKLQRIYNNPCYKMTKPFRLGKRLLHHVKTPSGNVNVSGHEEEKKKLHDKYMEKLQLQKDSYGQWILQNENITDRRAADENITDDIKNGIGKDEIQCKILSYDKEFVPGEFSGRTILLFAEHPEYLDKEAKQYVVDYFRKNPSAKILYGAEDQILDGKRIKPWFKPCWSPDTLLSFFYFGSYFAVELTAVQSKNREMPGQTDYKQRIYEFVLQLTKPFWEQDGGAVCVTDRVLYHAPVVHHAPVLYHAPADKAQVDEEQDAYFLTSGETKKEDHPEFWGYEKCYLDIKKVFLKTWMDTQTGAGATVGVDVECYQTFDPDVWTVVPKSVCEKMISVVIPSKDHPELLKQCISSFLEKTDPEYTTKERLEFVIVDNGSCSEKKAEIEAEIEAFRLETEVGITYLYEPMEFNFSAMCNKGVKASRGEYVLLLNDDIEILEKNWLKVMLGQALLPGTGAVGAKLWYPDGERIQHAGITNMHIGPSHKLVTFPDDRSYYYGHNSLPYDMIAVTAACLLVRKDIYLEVGGLDETMKVAYNDVDFCFKLYEAGYRNVQRNDAVLCHHESVSRGLDEDSEEKWDRLLTEKSRLYEKHPGLKNFDPYYSEQLADNAPDYRIGYLHPFEQPFLTATPVWEKDLSFLKTHESGRVMLTVERAGKQNKLHREEPDVFFIEGWCYMLGGENSQYERWVILENEDGYARLNVQERNRPDVTAILPKEKDIELAGFTCRILKEDLINCNNLRVGMLYRNVLDGKYYYRRGDKFISK
;
A
#
# COMPACT_ATOMS: atom_id res chain seq x y z
N MET A 1 3.63 39.98 27.11
CA MET A 1 2.34 39.30 27.32
C MET A 1 2.58 37.84 27.01
N THR A 2 2.71 37.03 28.05
CA THR A 2 2.83 35.58 27.90
C THR A 2 1.53 35.03 27.32
N TYR A 3 1.53 34.68 26.08
CA TYR A 3 0.39 34.01 25.44
C TYR A 3 0.17 32.66 26.13
N ASP A 4 -1.01 32.45 26.64
CA ASP A 4 -1.37 31.28 27.44
C ASP A 4 -1.62 30.10 26.53
N TRP A 5 -0.53 29.49 26.05
CA TRP A 5 -0.50 28.24 25.28
C TRP A 5 -1.30 27.14 25.96
N LEU A 6 -1.34 27.13 27.28
CA LEU A 6 -2.13 26.22 28.07
C LEU A 6 -3.65 26.37 27.80
N SER A 7 -4.09 27.61 27.55
CA SER A 7 -5.49 27.92 27.19
C SER A 7 -5.83 27.48 25.77
N TYR A 8 -4.89 27.63 24.82
CA TYR A 8 -5.08 27.14 23.44
C TYR A 8 -5.09 25.61 23.39
N TYR A 9 -4.10 24.93 23.99
CA TYR A 9 -4.08 23.47 24.08
C TYR A 9 -5.28 22.95 24.87
N LYS A 10 -5.73 23.63 25.93
CA LYS A 10 -6.99 23.30 26.59
C LYS A 10 -8.18 23.45 25.66
N SER A 11 -8.25 24.49 24.87
CA SER A 11 -9.36 24.73 23.93
C SER A 11 -9.33 23.69 22.78
N ALA A 12 -8.17 23.42 22.21
CA ALA A 12 -7.99 22.39 21.18
C ALA A 12 -8.27 20.98 21.75
N TYR A 13 -7.76 20.69 22.95
CA TYR A 13 -8.04 19.45 23.68
C TYR A 13 -9.53 19.31 24.01
N GLU A 14 -10.20 20.37 24.48
CA GLU A 14 -11.65 20.35 24.74
C GLU A 14 -12.46 20.22 23.44
N LYS A 15 -11.98 20.79 22.32
CA LYS A 15 -12.60 20.62 21.01
C LYS A 15 -12.43 19.20 20.47
N GLN A 16 -11.24 18.63 20.66
CA GLN A 16 -10.96 17.22 20.30
C GLN A 16 -11.71 16.28 21.26
N LYS A 17 -11.72 16.58 22.54
CA LYS A 17 -12.53 15.85 23.54
C LYS A 17 -14.03 15.90 23.24
N ARG A 18 -14.55 17.07 22.77
CA ARG A 18 -15.93 17.17 22.27
C ARG A 18 -16.15 16.33 21.00
N LYS A 19 -15.20 16.34 20.04
CA LYS A 19 -15.25 15.45 18.87
C LYS A 19 -15.22 13.97 19.28
N ASN A 20 -14.32 13.62 20.19
CA ASN A 20 -14.23 12.25 20.72
C ASN A 20 -15.46 11.87 21.56
N THR A 21 -16.06 12.84 22.29
CA THR A 21 -17.33 12.62 23.01
C THR A 21 -18.50 12.46 22.04
N VAL A 22 -18.51 13.19 20.92
CA VAL A 22 -19.51 13.02 19.86
C VAL A 22 -19.32 11.68 19.14
N LEU A 23 -18.08 11.28 18.82
CA LEU A 23 -17.76 9.98 18.27
C LEU A 23 -18.08 8.85 19.27
N ALA A 24 -17.71 9.01 20.54
CA ALA A 24 -18.08 8.07 21.59
C ALA A 24 -19.59 8.02 21.80
N GLY A 25 -20.30 9.16 21.65
CA GLY A 25 -21.74 9.21 21.60
C GLY A 25 -22.31 8.48 20.37
N GLN A 26 -21.72 8.63 19.20
CA GLN A 26 -22.13 7.91 17.99
C GLN A 26 -21.83 6.42 18.07
N VAL A 27 -20.71 6.02 18.70
CA VAL A 27 -20.38 4.62 18.99
C VAL A 27 -21.35 4.07 20.03
N ALA A 28 -21.62 4.82 21.12
CA ALA A 28 -22.62 4.43 22.13
C ALA A 28 -24.03 4.40 21.56
N ASP A 29 -24.38 5.30 20.62
CA ASP A 29 -25.66 5.24 19.90
C ASP A 29 -25.72 4.04 18.94
N ALA A 30 -24.60 3.66 18.32
CA ALA A 30 -24.52 2.46 17.51
C ALA A 30 -24.58 1.19 18.39
N GLU A 31 -23.90 1.18 19.53
CA GLU A 31 -23.99 0.12 20.54
C GLU A 31 -25.41 0.04 21.16
N ASN A 32 -26.03 1.17 21.48
CA ASN A 32 -27.41 1.22 21.93
C ASN A 32 -28.41 0.81 20.85
N GLN A 33 -28.12 1.09 19.56
CA GLN A 33 -28.91 0.56 18.45
C GLN A 33 -28.70 -0.94 18.28
N GLN A 34 -27.47 -1.46 18.47
CA GLN A 34 -27.20 -2.89 18.50
C GLN A 34 -27.93 -3.57 19.68
N GLU A 35 -27.85 -2.98 20.87
CA GLU A 35 -28.54 -3.49 22.06
C GLU A 35 -30.05 -3.41 21.89
N PHE A 36 -30.58 -2.32 21.35
CA PHE A 36 -32.01 -2.18 21.00
C PHE A 36 -32.47 -3.17 19.93
N LEU A 37 -31.62 -3.45 18.91
CA LEU A 37 -31.92 -4.48 17.90
C LEU A 37 -31.81 -5.88 18.50
N ALA A 38 -30.82 -6.13 19.37
CA ALA A 38 -30.68 -7.39 20.10
C ALA A 38 -31.86 -7.62 21.06
N GLU A 39 -32.28 -6.58 21.83
CA GLU A 39 -33.50 -6.65 22.65
C GLU A 39 -34.78 -6.84 21.81
N LYS A 40 -34.85 -6.15 20.66
CA LYS A 40 -36.00 -6.30 19.74
C LYS A 40 -36.07 -7.71 19.15
N LEU A 41 -34.92 -8.28 18.76
CA LEU A 41 -34.80 -9.68 18.35
C LEU A 41 -35.12 -10.61 19.49
N GLN A 42 -34.62 -10.33 20.70
CA GLN A 42 -34.89 -11.14 21.88
C GLN A 42 -36.35 -11.07 22.32
N ARG A 43 -37.02 -9.92 22.15
CA ARG A 43 -38.49 -9.77 22.33
C ARG A 43 -39.27 -10.56 21.28
N ILE A 44 -38.81 -10.61 20.01
CA ILE A 44 -39.40 -11.46 18.97
C ILE A 44 -39.21 -12.93 19.30
N TYR A 45 -38.04 -13.37 19.78
CA TYR A 45 -37.77 -14.72 20.20
C TYR A 45 -38.51 -15.12 21.48
N ASN A 46 -38.77 -14.14 22.37
CA ASN A 46 -39.49 -14.35 23.63
C ASN A 46 -41.00 -14.13 23.51
N ASN A 47 -41.51 -13.66 22.37
CA ASN A 47 -42.93 -13.46 22.13
C ASN A 47 -43.68 -14.81 22.30
N PRO A 48 -44.74 -14.88 23.14
CA PRO A 48 -45.53 -16.07 23.34
C PRO A 48 -46.04 -16.67 22.03
N CYS A 49 -46.43 -15.83 21.05
CA CYS A 49 -46.85 -16.28 19.72
C CYS A 49 -45.72 -16.98 18.95
N TYR A 50 -44.51 -16.51 19.10
CA TYR A 50 -43.31 -17.12 18.47
C TYR A 50 -42.93 -18.43 19.15
N LYS A 51 -43.04 -18.49 20.49
CA LYS A 51 -42.84 -19.73 21.28
C LYS A 51 -43.99 -20.74 21.06
N MET A 52 -45.21 -20.26 20.88
CA MET A 52 -46.37 -21.15 20.57
C MET A 52 -46.28 -21.78 19.17
N THR A 53 -45.60 -21.14 18.20
CA THR A 53 -45.38 -21.71 16.86
C THR A 53 -44.25 -22.73 16.83
N LYS A 54 -43.42 -22.80 17.88
CA LYS A 54 -42.34 -23.78 18.00
C LYS A 54 -42.82 -25.24 18.02
N PRO A 55 -43.86 -25.61 18.77
CA PRO A 55 -44.50 -26.95 18.72
C PRO A 55 -45.13 -27.23 17.35
N PHE A 56 -45.75 -26.22 16.72
CA PHE A 56 -46.37 -26.37 15.40
C PHE A 56 -45.36 -26.62 14.29
N ARG A 57 -44.16 -26.02 14.40
CA ARG A 57 -43.01 -26.26 13.46
C ARG A 57 -42.40 -27.65 13.67
N LEU A 58 -42.28 -28.10 14.94
CA LEU A 58 -41.88 -29.48 15.25
C LEU A 58 -42.99 -30.47 14.86
N GLY A 59 -44.25 -30.15 15.14
CA GLY A 59 -45.40 -30.95 14.75
C GLY A 59 -45.57 -31.10 13.24
N LYS A 60 -45.31 -30.02 12.47
CA LYS A 60 -45.29 -30.11 11.02
C LYS A 60 -44.13 -30.98 10.49
N ARG A 61 -42.95 -30.94 11.15
CA ARG A 61 -41.85 -31.89 10.86
C ARG A 61 -42.19 -33.34 11.22
N LEU A 62 -42.91 -33.55 12.32
CA LEU A 62 -43.38 -34.90 12.74
C LEU A 62 -44.58 -35.37 11.91
N LEU A 63 -45.50 -34.51 11.47
CA LEU A 63 -46.63 -34.86 10.62
C LEU A 63 -46.27 -35.16 9.16
N HIS A 64 -45.16 -34.64 8.68
CA HIS A 64 -44.60 -35.05 7.37
C HIS A 64 -43.97 -36.43 7.37
N HIS A 65 -43.72 -37.03 8.55
CA HIS A 65 -43.24 -38.42 8.66
C HIS A 65 -44.33 -39.47 8.81
N VAL A 66 -45.60 -39.06 8.82
CA VAL A 66 -46.73 -40.00 8.93
C VAL A 66 -47.70 -39.78 7.75
N LYS A 67 -47.59 -40.68 6.77
CA LYS A 67 -48.48 -40.90 5.60
C LYS A 67 -48.08 -40.17 4.32
N THR A 68 -47.22 -40.85 3.57
CA THR A 68 -47.40 -40.97 2.11
C THR A 68 -47.26 -42.44 1.73
N PRO A 69 -48.10 -42.94 0.83
CA PRO A 69 -47.99 -44.29 0.33
C PRO A 69 -46.75 -44.43 -0.56
N SER A 70 -46.16 -45.63 -0.46
CA SER A 70 -45.06 -46.12 -1.25
C SER A 70 -44.97 -45.59 -2.69
N GLY A 71 -44.06 -44.66 -2.90
CA GLY A 71 -43.37 -44.37 -4.14
C GLY A 71 -41.95 -44.06 -3.77
N ASN A 72 -41.00 -44.83 -4.27
CA ASN A 72 -39.56 -44.68 -4.08
C ASN A 72 -39.13 -43.30 -4.58
N VAL A 73 -39.19 -42.29 -3.73
CA VAL A 73 -38.51 -41.02 -3.95
C VAL A 73 -37.14 -41.15 -3.31
N ASN A 74 -36.12 -41.03 -4.13
CA ASN A 74 -34.72 -41.18 -3.83
C ASN A 74 -34.26 -40.12 -2.76
N VAL A 75 -34.45 -40.40 -1.47
CA VAL A 75 -34.05 -39.53 -0.35
C VAL A 75 -32.55 -39.38 -0.30
N SER A 76 -31.80 -40.34 -0.83
CA SER A 76 -30.33 -40.26 -0.94
C SER A 76 -29.83 -39.19 -1.93
N GLY A 77 -30.59 -38.86 -2.97
CA GLY A 77 -30.19 -37.84 -3.96
C GLY A 77 -30.24 -36.41 -3.41
N HIS A 78 -31.22 -36.10 -2.57
CA HIS A 78 -31.33 -34.72 -1.98
C HIS A 78 -30.26 -34.41 -0.92
N GLU A 79 -29.87 -35.39 -0.12
CA GLU A 79 -28.79 -35.18 0.87
C GLU A 79 -27.43 -35.03 0.18
N GLU A 80 -27.18 -35.76 -0.92
CA GLU A 80 -25.98 -35.65 -1.72
C GLU A 80 -25.90 -34.27 -2.45
N GLU A 81 -27.05 -33.79 -2.94
CA GLU A 81 -27.15 -32.49 -3.60
C GLU A 81 -26.93 -31.33 -2.60
N LYS A 82 -27.48 -31.40 -1.39
CA LYS A 82 -27.20 -30.44 -0.31
C LYS A 82 -25.74 -30.43 0.07
N LYS A 83 -25.11 -31.58 0.19
CA LYS A 83 -23.68 -31.66 0.48
C LYS A 83 -22.85 -30.98 -0.64
N LYS A 84 -23.15 -31.23 -1.91
CA LYS A 84 -22.47 -30.58 -3.03
C LYS A 84 -22.62 -29.06 -3.00
N LEU A 85 -23.80 -28.55 -2.66
CA LEU A 85 -24.04 -27.10 -2.54
C LEU A 85 -23.27 -26.50 -1.36
N HIS A 86 -23.22 -27.20 -0.22
CA HIS A 86 -22.44 -26.79 0.94
C HIS A 86 -20.94 -26.83 0.64
N ASP A 87 -20.43 -27.90 0.04
CA ASP A 87 -19.02 -28.02 -0.35
C ASP A 87 -18.60 -26.89 -1.30
N LYS A 88 -19.45 -26.57 -2.28
CA LYS A 88 -19.21 -25.43 -3.20
C LYS A 88 -19.25 -24.08 -2.48
N TYR A 89 -20.11 -23.92 -1.48
CA TYR A 89 -20.16 -22.72 -0.65
C TYR A 89 -18.90 -22.58 0.19
N MET A 90 -18.43 -23.65 0.81
CA MET A 90 -17.19 -23.67 1.61
C MET A 90 -15.96 -23.43 0.74
N GLU A 91 -15.95 -23.95 -0.50
CA GLU A 91 -14.90 -23.65 -1.48
C GLU A 91 -14.84 -22.15 -1.78
N LYS A 92 -15.97 -21.51 -2.10
CA LYS A 92 -16.04 -20.05 -2.32
C LYS A 92 -15.56 -19.26 -1.11
N LEU A 93 -15.94 -19.67 0.10
CA LEU A 93 -15.53 -19.01 1.35
C LEU A 93 -14.01 -19.14 1.54
N GLN A 94 -13.47 -20.33 1.34
CA GLN A 94 -12.03 -20.58 1.46
C GLN A 94 -11.23 -19.76 0.44
N LEU A 95 -11.76 -19.62 -0.80
CA LEU A 95 -11.17 -18.76 -1.83
C LEU A 95 -11.05 -17.29 -1.39
N GLN A 96 -12.02 -16.78 -0.63
CA GLN A 96 -11.97 -15.40 -0.12
C GLN A 96 -11.03 -15.24 1.10
N LYS A 97 -10.72 -16.33 1.81
CA LYS A 97 -9.84 -16.32 2.99
C LYS A 97 -8.36 -16.57 2.66
N ASP A 98 -8.05 -17.27 1.59
CA ASP A 98 -6.66 -17.63 1.21
C ASP A 98 -6.26 -16.95 -0.11
N SER A 99 -6.02 -15.64 -0.04
CA SER A 99 -5.64 -14.84 -1.20
C SER A 99 -4.31 -15.28 -1.80
N TYR A 100 -3.34 -15.69 -0.99
CA TYR A 100 -2.04 -16.13 -1.50
C TYR A 100 -2.11 -17.54 -2.13
N GLY A 101 -2.83 -18.47 -1.53
CA GLY A 101 -3.08 -19.79 -2.15
C GLY A 101 -3.77 -19.67 -3.51
N GLN A 102 -4.70 -18.72 -3.67
CA GLN A 102 -5.34 -18.43 -4.95
C GLN A 102 -4.37 -17.78 -5.95
N TRP A 103 -3.54 -16.86 -5.49
CA TRP A 103 -2.49 -16.26 -6.31
C TRP A 103 -1.55 -17.35 -6.87
N ILE A 104 -1.11 -18.30 -6.03
CA ILE A 104 -0.28 -19.45 -6.44
C ILE A 104 -0.98 -20.28 -7.54
N LEU A 105 -2.26 -20.62 -7.32
CA LEU A 105 -3.04 -21.40 -8.29
C LEU A 105 -3.19 -20.68 -9.63
N GLN A 106 -3.33 -19.36 -9.64
CA GLN A 106 -3.48 -18.57 -10.85
C GLN A 106 -2.16 -18.34 -11.58
N ASN A 107 -1.11 -18.00 -10.86
CA ASN A 107 0.14 -17.52 -11.46
C ASN A 107 1.17 -18.63 -11.68
N GLU A 108 1.18 -19.69 -10.89
CA GLU A 108 2.15 -20.77 -11.02
C GLU A 108 1.63 -21.97 -11.85
N ASN A 109 0.33 -22.27 -11.80
CA ASN A 109 -0.24 -23.33 -12.65
C ASN A 109 -0.50 -22.95 -14.12
N ILE A 110 -0.45 -21.64 -14.45
CA ILE A 110 -0.61 -21.17 -15.85
C ILE A 110 0.63 -21.49 -16.70
N THR A 111 1.81 -21.60 -16.08
CA THR A 111 3.05 -21.95 -16.81
C THR A 111 2.98 -23.34 -17.45
N ASP A 112 2.33 -24.32 -16.82
CA ASP A 112 2.09 -25.63 -17.42
C ASP A 112 1.14 -25.60 -18.63
N ARG A 113 0.16 -24.68 -18.67
CA ARG A 113 -0.79 -24.55 -19.80
C ARG A 113 -0.21 -23.79 -20.97
N ARG A 114 0.60 -22.74 -20.75
CA ARG A 114 1.28 -22.01 -21.85
C ARG A 114 2.40 -22.81 -22.48
N ALA A 115 3.10 -23.64 -21.73
CA ALA A 115 4.09 -24.57 -22.29
C ALA A 115 3.45 -25.70 -23.13
N ALA A 116 2.19 -26.03 -22.89
CA ALA A 116 1.45 -27.03 -23.66
C ALA A 116 0.80 -26.48 -24.95
N ASP A 117 0.52 -25.16 -25.00
CA ASP A 117 -0.11 -24.52 -26.16
C ASP A 117 0.90 -23.95 -27.18
N GLU A 118 2.14 -23.71 -26.79
CA GLU A 118 3.20 -23.41 -27.73
C GLU A 118 3.86 -24.72 -28.18
N ASN A 119 3.54 -25.16 -29.41
CA ASN A 119 4.26 -26.20 -30.17
C ASN A 119 5.72 -25.78 -30.45
N ILE A 120 6.56 -25.68 -29.39
CA ILE A 120 8.01 -25.44 -29.48
C ILE A 120 8.77 -26.76 -29.56
N THR A 121 8.15 -27.84 -30.05
CA THR A 121 8.78 -29.17 -30.09
C THR A 121 9.63 -29.46 -31.34
N ASP A 122 9.59 -28.61 -32.38
CA ASP A 122 10.30 -28.95 -33.63
C ASP A 122 11.55 -28.11 -33.95
N ASP A 123 11.73 -26.93 -33.32
CA ASP A 123 12.94 -26.11 -33.57
C ASP A 123 14.14 -26.41 -32.65
N ILE A 124 13.95 -27.19 -31.58
CA ILE A 124 15.03 -27.53 -30.63
C ILE A 124 15.89 -28.68 -31.11
N LYS A 125 15.43 -29.49 -32.07
CA LYS A 125 16.20 -30.66 -32.58
C LYS A 125 17.22 -30.36 -33.65
N ASN A 126 17.26 -29.18 -34.24
CA ASN A 126 18.15 -28.88 -35.38
C ASN A 126 19.12 -27.70 -35.19
N GLY A 127 19.36 -27.24 -33.95
CA GLY A 127 20.26 -26.11 -33.66
C GLY A 127 21.18 -26.36 -32.47
N ILE A 128 21.98 -27.41 -32.45
CA ILE A 128 23.10 -27.55 -31.53
C ILE A 128 24.19 -26.57 -31.97
N GLY A 129 24.03 -25.32 -31.62
CA GLY A 129 24.99 -24.22 -31.77
C GLY A 129 25.63 -23.90 -30.44
N LYS A 130 26.89 -23.74 -30.45
CA LYS A 130 27.99 -23.48 -29.49
C LYS A 130 27.76 -22.62 -28.21
N ASP A 131 26.52 -22.35 -27.71
CA ASP A 131 26.27 -21.53 -26.53
C ASP A 131 25.48 -22.29 -25.45
N GLU A 132 26.01 -23.37 -24.94
CA GLU A 132 25.45 -24.06 -23.79
C GLU A 132 25.68 -23.21 -22.53
N ILE A 133 24.60 -22.64 -21.97
CA ILE A 133 24.63 -21.91 -20.70
C ILE A 133 24.66 -22.93 -19.58
N GLN A 134 25.71 -22.90 -18.77
CA GLN A 134 25.82 -23.72 -17.56
C GLN A 134 25.28 -22.94 -16.34
N CYS A 135 24.62 -23.62 -15.40
CA CYS A 135 24.22 -23.02 -14.13
C CYS A 135 24.79 -23.83 -12.97
N LYS A 136 25.48 -23.13 -12.06
CA LYS A 136 26.05 -23.68 -10.83
C LYS A 136 25.35 -23.09 -9.62
N ILE A 137 24.91 -23.92 -8.69
CA ILE A 137 24.31 -23.47 -7.42
C ILE A 137 25.43 -23.36 -6.38
N LEU A 138 25.48 -22.24 -5.67
CA LEU A 138 26.44 -21.93 -4.63
C LEU A 138 25.71 -21.52 -3.36
N SER A 139 26.09 -22.07 -2.21
CA SER A 139 25.57 -21.61 -0.92
C SER A 139 26.27 -20.33 -0.47
N TYR A 140 25.57 -19.44 0.25
CA TYR A 140 26.12 -18.18 0.78
C TYR A 140 27.31 -18.39 1.74
N ASP A 141 27.37 -19.52 2.42
CA ASP A 141 28.46 -19.89 3.33
C ASP A 141 29.74 -20.34 2.62
N LYS A 142 29.67 -20.69 1.32
CA LYS A 142 30.83 -21.20 0.53
C LYS A 142 31.67 -20.06 -0.03
N GLU A 143 32.98 -20.22 0.04
CA GLU A 143 33.89 -19.36 -0.70
C GLU A 143 33.81 -19.67 -2.20
N PHE A 144 33.95 -18.62 -2.99
CA PHE A 144 33.88 -18.69 -4.45
C PHE A 144 35.14 -18.15 -5.08
N VAL A 145 35.76 -18.94 -5.97
CA VAL A 145 36.91 -18.53 -6.76
C VAL A 145 36.53 -18.47 -8.26
N PRO A 146 36.51 -17.26 -8.87
CA PRO A 146 36.04 -17.09 -10.26
C PRO A 146 36.77 -17.93 -11.31
N GLY A 147 38.03 -18.27 -11.06
CA GLY A 147 38.88 -19.06 -12.00
C GLY A 147 38.51 -20.52 -12.18
N GLU A 148 37.63 -21.08 -11.37
CA GLU A 148 37.17 -22.46 -11.44
C GLU A 148 36.15 -22.74 -12.53
N PHE A 149 35.66 -21.72 -13.21
CA PHE A 149 34.52 -21.81 -14.15
C PHE A 149 34.92 -21.29 -15.53
N SER A 150 34.37 -21.89 -16.57
CA SER A 150 34.63 -21.53 -17.96
C SER A 150 33.35 -21.49 -18.80
N GLY A 151 33.38 -20.72 -19.89
CA GLY A 151 32.24 -20.56 -20.78
C GLY A 151 31.18 -19.59 -20.23
N ARG A 152 29.98 -19.56 -20.84
CA ARG A 152 28.82 -18.79 -20.36
C ARG A 152 28.19 -19.52 -19.19
N THR A 153 28.61 -19.13 -17.99
CA THR A 153 28.19 -19.76 -16.73
C THR A 153 27.36 -18.78 -15.91
N ILE A 154 26.24 -19.26 -15.39
CA ILE A 154 25.42 -18.54 -14.41
C ILE A 154 25.72 -19.15 -13.03
N LEU A 155 25.97 -18.30 -12.05
CA LEU A 155 26.11 -18.64 -10.65
C LEU A 155 24.83 -18.30 -9.92
N LEU A 156 24.12 -19.32 -9.43
CA LEU A 156 22.91 -19.17 -8.61
C LEU A 156 23.31 -19.29 -7.14
N PHE A 157 23.39 -18.17 -6.46
CA PHE A 157 23.66 -18.08 -5.04
C PHE A 157 22.37 -18.26 -4.25
N ALA A 158 22.42 -19.05 -3.17
CA ALA A 158 21.30 -19.24 -2.25
C ALA A 158 21.79 -19.39 -0.82
N GLU A 159 21.06 -18.82 0.15
CA GLU A 159 21.38 -18.96 1.58
C GLU A 159 21.33 -20.43 1.98
N HIS A 160 20.26 -21.11 1.60
CA HIS A 160 20.03 -22.54 1.77
C HIS A 160 19.60 -23.16 0.44
N PRO A 161 20.51 -23.76 -0.35
CA PRO A 161 20.20 -24.34 -1.66
C PRO A 161 19.07 -25.35 -1.67
N GLU A 162 18.84 -26.04 -0.54
CA GLU A 162 17.77 -27.01 -0.35
C GLU A 162 16.35 -26.41 -0.34
N TYR A 163 16.23 -25.10 -0.17
CA TYR A 163 14.94 -24.37 -0.19
C TYR A 163 14.63 -23.75 -1.56
N LEU A 164 15.52 -23.89 -2.52
CA LEU A 164 15.24 -23.50 -3.90
C LEU A 164 14.14 -24.39 -4.51
N ASP A 165 13.22 -23.77 -5.26
CA ASP A 165 12.25 -24.49 -6.07
C ASP A 165 12.98 -25.48 -7.04
N LYS A 166 12.35 -26.64 -7.34
CA LYS A 166 12.94 -27.67 -8.22
C LYS A 166 13.29 -27.15 -9.59
N GLU A 167 12.52 -26.17 -10.09
CA GLU A 167 12.67 -25.58 -11.40
C GLU A 167 13.58 -24.34 -11.39
N ALA A 168 14.00 -23.86 -10.22
CA ALA A 168 14.76 -22.62 -10.09
C ALA A 168 15.97 -22.56 -11.02
N LYS A 169 16.74 -23.63 -11.07
CA LYS A 169 17.91 -23.73 -11.95
C LYS A 169 17.56 -23.60 -13.44
N GLN A 170 16.54 -24.30 -13.89
CA GLN A 170 16.08 -24.25 -15.29
C GLN A 170 15.52 -22.88 -15.62
N TYR A 171 14.68 -22.35 -14.74
CA TYR A 171 14.10 -21.01 -14.91
C TYR A 171 15.17 -19.93 -15.06
N VAL A 172 16.18 -19.93 -14.20
CA VAL A 172 17.31 -18.99 -14.25
C VAL A 172 18.05 -19.08 -15.58
N VAL A 173 18.37 -20.29 -16.05
CA VAL A 173 19.03 -20.49 -17.35
C VAL A 173 18.18 -19.91 -18.50
N ASP A 174 16.89 -20.20 -18.50
CA ASP A 174 15.96 -19.74 -19.54
C ASP A 174 15.77 -18.21 -19.49
N TYR A 175 15.77 -17.63 -18.30
CA TYR A 175 15.71 -16.18 -18.11
C TYR A 175 16.92 -15.49 -18.76
N PHE A 176 18.15 -15.92 -18.43
CA PHE A 176 19.38 -15.34 -19.02
C PHE A 176 19.52 -15.64 -20.53
N ARG A 177 18.90 -16.71 -21.02
CA ARG A 177 18.84 -17.00 -22.45
C ARG A 177 17.94 -16.01 -23.19
N LYS A 178 16.77 -15.73 -22.61
CA LYS A 178 15.77 -14.79 -23.16
C LYS A 178 16.19 -13.31 -23.01
N ASN A 179 17.01 -13.01 -22.01
CA ASN A 179 17.46 -11.66 -21.67
C ASN A 179 19.01 -11.55 -21.72
N PRO A 180 19.60 -11.38 -22.91
CA PRO A 180 21.08 -11.37 -23.06
C PRO A 180 21.78 -10.20 -22.36
N SER A 181 21.08 -9.08 -22.11
CA SER A 181 21.59 -7.92 -21.35
C SER A 181 21.67 -8.18 -19.84
N ALA A 182 20.86 -9.11 -19.31
CA ALA A 182 20.85 -9.42 -17.90
C ALA A 182 22.22 -9.93 -17.40
N LYS A 183 22.67 -9.36 -16.28
CA LYS A 183 23.91 -9.73 -15.58
C LYS A 183 23.64 -10.27 -14.19
N ILE A 184 22.59 -9.77 -13.56
CA ILE A 184 22.17 -10.13 -12.22
C ILE A 184 20.66 -10.36 -12.28
N LEU A 185 20.18 -11.42 -11.62
CA LEU A 185 18.75 -11.72 -11.43
C LEU A 185 18.51 -12.04 -9.95
N TYR A 186 17.58 -11.36 -9.33
CA TYR A 186 17.00 -11.69 -8.01
C TYR A 186 15.49 -11.83 -8.14
N GLY A 187 14.82 -12.31 -7.10
CA GLY A 187 13.39 -12.50 -7.28
C GLY A 187 12.62 -12.77 -5.99
N ALA A 188 11.34 -13.07 -6.17
CA ALA A 188 10.41 -13.30 -5.10
C ALA A 188 10.74 -14.58 -4.31
N GLU A 189 10.45 -14.54 -3.01
CA GLU A 189 10.60 -15.64 -2.07
C GLU A 189 9.41 -15.70 -1.11
N ASP A 190 9.20 -16.82 -0.45
CA ASP A 190 8.16 -16.98 0.57
C ASP A 190 8.58 -17.93 1.68
N GLN A 191 7.68 -18.15 2.62
CA GLN A 191 7.89 -19.05 3.74
C GLN A 191 6.90 -20.21 3.70
N ILE A 192 7.28 -21.35 4.29
CA ILE A 192 6.42 -22.51 4.47
C ILE A 192 6.13 -22.72 5.95
N LEU A 193 4.85 -22.70 6.31
CA LEU A 193 4.33 -23.04 7.64
C LEU A 193 3.30 -24.15 7.49
N ASP A 194 3.48 -25.28 8.17
CA ASP A 194 2.58 -26.45 8.15
C ASP A 194 2.21 -26.92 6.72
N GLY A 195 3.18 -26.83 5.80
CA GLY A 195 3.01 -27.22 4.40
C GLY A 195 2.27 -26.21 3.53
N LYS A 196 1.91 -25.04 4.07
CA LYS A 196 1.34 -23.90 3.32
C LYS A 196 2.38 -22.83 3.09
N ARG A 197 2.36 -22.27 1.89
CA ARG A 197 3.17 -21.10 1.54
C ARG A 197 2.50 -19.83 2.08
N ILE A 198 3.29 -18.98 2.74
CA ILE A 198 2.86 -17.75 3.40
C ILE A 198 3.91 -16.65 3.22
N LYS A 199 3.55 -15.40 3.54
CA LYS A 199 4.44 -14.22 3.57
C LYS A 199 5.29 -14.06 2.29
N PRO A 200 4.70 -13.96 1.11
CA PRO A 200 5.47 -13.74 -0.11
C PRO A 200 6.15 -12.38 -0.09
N TRP A 201 7.40 -12.36 -0.49
CA TRP A 201 8.18 -11.14 -0.69
C TRP A 201 8.41 -10.91 -2.18
N PHE A 202 7.58 -10.06 -2.78
CA PHE A 202 7.76 -9.53 -4.13
C PHE A 202 8.64 -8.29 -4.05
N LYS A 203 9.73 -8.29 -4.76
CA LYS A 203 10.79 -7.29 -4.64
C LYS A 203 10.64 -6.19 -5.70
N PRO A 204 11.10 -4.95 -5.41
CA PRO A 204 11.08 -3.87 -6.40
C PRO A 204 12.02 -4.21 -7.57
N CYS A 205 11.90 -3.48 -8.68
CA CYS A 205 12.96 -3.42 -9.68
C CYS A 205 14.26 -2.89 -9.06
N TRP A 206 15.31 -2.79 -9.86
CA TRP A 206 16.62 -2.35 -9.39
C TRP A 206 16.55 -1.04 -8.59
N SER A 207 16.92 -1.11 -7.32
CA SER A 207 16.75 -0.07 -6.31
C SER A 207 18.05 0.08 -5.52
N PRO A 208 19.05 0.84 -6.03
CA PRO A 208 20.36 0.92 -5.42
C PRO A 208 20.37 1.57 -4.03
N ASP A 209 19.56 2.61 -3.80
CA ASP A 209 19.47 3.27 -2.49
C ASP A 209 18.80 2.36 -1.46
N THR A 210 17.81 1.57 -1.88
CA THR A 210 17.23 0.49 -1.06
C THR A 210 18.27 -0.57 -0.73
N LEU A 211 19.13 -0.97 -1.69
CA LEU A 211 20.21 -1.93 -1.45
C LEU A 211 21.24 -1.39 -0.46
N LEU A 212 21.57 -0.11 -0.51
CA LEU A 212 22.44 0.52 0.49
C LEU A 212 21.80 0.55 1.88
N SER A 213 20.47 0.64 1.94
CA SER A 213 19.72 0.62 3.20
C SER A 213 19.77 -0.76 3.86
N PHE A 214 19.42 -1.81 3.11
CA PHE A 214 19.41 -3.19 3.58
C PHE A 214 19.51 -4.19 2.41
N PHE A 215 19.78 -5.46 2.72
CA PHE A 215 19.95 -6.50 1.71
C PHE A 215 18.62 -7.04 1.18
N TYR A 216 17.99 -6.34 0.25
CA TYR A 216 16.68 -6.75 -0.28
C TYR A 216 16.74 -7.83 -1.37
N PHE A 217 17.91 -8.25 -1.85
CA PHE A 217 18.01 -9.41 -2.74
C PHE A 217 17.52 -10.68 -2.04
N GLY A 218 17.62 -10.73 -0.70
CA GLY A 218 17.06 -11.79 0.11
C GLY A 218 17.87 -13.07 0.06
N SER A 219 17.17 -14.21 0.03
CA SER A 219 17.78 -15.51 0.23
C SER A 219 18.38 -16.12 -1.03
N TYR A 220 18.18 -15.52 -2.22
CA TYR A 220 18.82 -16.00 -3.46
C TYR A 220 18.97 -14.88 -4.51
N PHE A 221 19.99 -15.05 -5.35
CA PHE A 221 20.20 -14.28 -6.57
C PHE A 221 21.10 -15.05 -7.55
N ALA A 222 21.03 -14.71 -8.83
CA ALA A 222 21.86 -15.31 -9.88
C ALA A 222 22.70 -14.26 -10.60
N VAL A 223 23.91 -14.62 -11.02
CA VAL A 223 24.86 -13.71 -11.66
C VAL A 223 25.49 -14.40 -12.87
N GLU A 224 25.59 -13.70 -14.00
CA GLU A 224 26.41 -14.13 -15.12
C GLU A 224 27.91 -14.00 -14.76
N LEU A 225 28.67 -15.05 -14.92
CA LEU A 225 30.08 -15.14 -14.50
C LEU A 225 30.95 -13.99 -15.06
N THR A 226 30.65 -13.51 -16.28
CA THR A 226 31.38 -12.39 -16.89
C THR A 226 31.29 -11.11 -16.08
N ALA A 227 30.18 -10.87 -15.37
CA ALA A 227 30.00 -9.73 -14.47
C ALA A 227 30.93 -9.81 -13.24
N VAL A 228 31.27 -11.02 -12.81
CA VAL A 228 32.18 -11.27 -11.68
C VAL A 228 33.62 -11.18 -12.08
N GLN A 229 34.01 -11.76 -13.24
CA GLN A 229 35.39 -11.85 -13.70
C GLN A 229 36.03 -10.50 -14.06
N SER A 230 35.26 -9.49 -14.37
CA SER A 230 35.75 -8.20 -14.88
C SER A 230 36.66 -7.41 -13.93
N LYS A 231 36.79 -7.76 -12.64
CA LYS A 231 37.55 -7.00 -11.65
C LYS A 231 38.18 -7.79 -10.49
N ASN A 232 38.67 -9.01 -10.65
CA ASN A 232 39.27 -9.78 -9.55
C ASN A 232 38.46 -9.74 -8.23
N ARG A 233 37.16 -10.04 -8.30
CA ARG A 233 36.28 -9.96 -7.17
C ARG A 233 36.22 -11.28 -6.43
N GLU A 234 37.22 -11.50 -5.57
CA GLU A 234 37.18 -12.54 -4.55
C GLU A 234 36.12 -12.12 -3.49
N MET A 235 35.44 -13.09 -2.93
CA MET A 235 34.59 -12.80 -1.77
C MET A 235 35.44 -12.31 -0.61
N PRO A 236 35.04 -11.21 0.08
CA PRO A 236 35.76 -10.71 1.23
C PRO A 236 35.92 -11.79 2.31
N GLY A 237 37.07 -11.83 2.96
CA GLY A 237 37.41 -12.83 3.98
C GLY A 237 36.81 -12.54 5.37
N GLN A 238 35.58 -12.07 5.44
CA GLN A 238 34.87 -11.82 6.72
C GLN A 238 34.34 -13.13 7.31
N THR A 239 34.25 -13.20 8.63
CA THR A 239 33.81 -14.38 9.37
C THR A 239 32.31 -14.63 9.23
N ASP A 240 31.48 -13.58 9.12
CA ASP A 240 30.03 -13.68 8.92
C ASP A 240 29.70 -13.73 7.42
N TYR A 241 29.03 -14.81 7.00
CA TYR A 241 28.64 -15.01 5.60
C TYR A 241 27.62 -13.97 5.09
N LYS A 242 26.73 -13.46 5.95
CA LYS A 242 25.75 -12.42 5.55
C LYS A 242 26.45 -11.10 5.23
N GLN A 243 27.40 -10.69 6.05
CA GLN A 243 28.22 -9.50 5.80
C GLN A 243 29.03 -9.67 4.51
N ARG A 244 29.61 -10.84 4.29
CA ARG A 244 30.38 -11.16 3.09
C ARG A 244 29.56 -11.10 1.81
N ILE A 245 28.36 -11.68 1.81
CA ILE A 245 27.44 -11.65 0.68
C ILE A 245 26.97 -10.22 0.41
N TYR A 246 26.65 -9.45 1.43
CA TYR A 246 26.21 -8.06 1.27
C TYR A 246 27.31 -7.20 0.64
N GLU A 247 28.54 -7.28 1.15
CA GLU A 247 29.68 -6.59 0.56
C GLU A 247 29.92 -7.01 -0.89
N PHE A 248 29.88 -8.33 -1.16
CA PHE A 248 30.01 -8.85 -2.51
C PHE A 248 28.96 -8.28 -3.46
N VAL A 249 27.69 -8.26 -3.08
CA VAL A 249 26.60 -7.74 -3.91
C VAL A 249 26.70 -6.23 -4.11
N LEU A 250 27.04 -5.45 -3.09
CA LEU A 250 27.30 -4.01 -3.24
C LEU A 250 28.43 -3.76 -4.26
N GLN A 251 29.56 -4.51 -4.17
CA GLN A 251 30.66 -4.37 -5.12
C GLN A 251 30.28 -4.86 -6.53
N LEU A 252 29.49 -5.91 -6.63
CA LEU A 252 29.01 -6.48 -7.89
C LEU A 252 28.10 -5.50 -8.63
N THR A 253 27.19 -4.86 -7.92
CA THR A 253 26.17 -3.96 -8.48
C THR A 253 26.71 -2.54 -8.73
N LYS A 254 27.81 -2.15 -8.13
CA LYS A 254 28.41 -0.81 -8.24
C LYS A 254 28.45 -0.22 -9.68
N PRO A 255 28.77 -0.98 -10.76
CA PRO A 255 28.77 -0.44 -12.12
C PRO A 255 27.38 -0.03 -12.65
N PHE A 256 26.31 -0.50 -12.03
CA PHE A 256 24.92 -0.33 -12.48
C PHE A 256 24.15 0.73 -11.68
N TRP A 257 24.81 1.44 -10.76
CA TRP A 257 24.15 2.40 -9.88
C TRP A 257 23.69 3.67 -10.58
N GLU A 258 24.37 4.07 -11.67
CA GLU A 258 24.00 5.24 -12.46
C GLU A 258 23.12 4.87 -13.65
N GLN A 259 23.48 3.80 -14.33
CA GLN A 259 22.75 3.29 -15.49
C GLN A 259 22.89 1.77 -15.51
N ASP A 260 21.82 1.06 -15.22
CA ASP A 260 21.85 -0.41 -15.23
C ASP A 260 21.68 -1.00 -16.64
N GLY A 261 21.06 -0.26 -17.57
CA GLY A 261 20.85 -0.71 -18.95
C GLY A 261 20.04 -2.02 -19.05
N GLY A 262 19.26 -2.36 -18.03
CA GLY A 262 18.58 -3.65 -17.94
C GLY A 262 19.50 -4.81 -17.53
N ALA A 263 20.62 -4.52 -16.87
CA ALA A 263 21.57 -5.53 -16.42
C ALA A 263 21.19 -6.16 -15.08
N VAL A 264 20.53 -5.41 -14.19
CA VAL A 264 20.03 -5.89 -12.89
C VAL A 264 18.52 -6.11 -13.00
N CYS A 265 18.10 -7.36 -12.90
CA CYS A 265 16.74 -7.80 -13.19
C CYS A 265 16.06 -8.42 -11.97
N VAL A 266 14.74 -8.33 -11.92
CA VAL A 266 13.88 -8.97 -10.92
C VAL A 266 12.90 -9.93 -11.57
N THR A 267 12.49 -10.97 -10.84
CA THR A 267 11.36 -11.82 -11.21
C THR A 267 10.36 -11.95 -10.08
N ASP A 268 9.06 -11.86 -10.41
CA ASP A 268 7.97 -12.11 -9.48
C ASP A 268 7.70 -13.61 -9.25
N ARG A 269 8.36 -14.49 -10.03
CA ARG A 269 8.28 -15.92 -9.76
C ARG A 269 8.96 -16.26 -8.45
N VAL A 270 8.21 -16.92 -7.56
CA VAL A 270 8.75 -17.36 -6.27
C VAL A 270 9.58 -18.61 -6.48
N LEU A 271 10.91 -18.47 -6.29
CA LEU A 271 11.87 -19.55 -6.53
C LEU A 271 12.59 -20.04 -5.26
N TYR A 272 12.22 -19.51 -4.09
CA TYR A 272 12.80 -19.88 -2.81
C TYR A 272 11.73 -19.96 -1.73
N HIS A 273 11.71 -21.05 -0.96
CA HIS A 273 10.67 -21.39 -0.01
C HIS A 273 11.26 -21.73 1.35
N ALA A 274 11.52 -20.72 2.19
CA ALA A 274 12.12 -20.94 3.51
C ALA A 274 11.10 -21.56 4.49
N PRO A 275 11.47 -22.57 5.29
CA PRO A 275 10.64 -23.01 6.38
C PRO A 275 10.57 -21.94 7.47
N VAL A 276 9.40 -21.73 8.06
CA VAL A 276 9.28 -20.90 9.26
C VAL A 276 9.99 -21.62 10.40
N VAL A 277 11.09 -21.05 10.89
CA VAL A 277 11.76 -21.55 12.08
C VAL A 277 10.96 -21.08 13.29
N HIS A 278 10.23 -22.00 13.92
CA HIS A 278 9.58 -21.71 15.19
C HIS A 278 10.66 -21.46 16.26
N HIS A 279 11.02 -20.23 16.50
CA HIS A 279 11.57 -19.89 17.81
C HIS A 279 10.45 -20.14 18.83
N ALA A 280 10.76 -20.88 19.91
CA ALA A 280 9.80 -21.27 20.93
C ALA A 280 8.91 -20.08 21.30
N PRO A 281 7.57 -20.24 21.41
CA PRO A 281 6.69 -19.12 21.69
C PRO A 281 7.13 -18.48 22.99
N VAL A 282 7.56 -17.23 22.94
CA VAL A 282 7.66 -16.40 24.12
C VAL A 282 6.21 -16.23 24.58
N LEU A 283 5.86 -16.90 25.66
CA LEU A 283 4.56 -16.81 26.30
C LEU A 283 4.33 -15.37 26.73
N TYR A 284 3.69 -14.59 25.87
CA TYR A 284 3.17 -13.30 26.25
C TYR A 284 1.97 -13.49 27.16
N HIS A 285 2.13 -13.18 28.42
CA HIS A 285 1.02 -12.87 29.29
C HIS A 285 0.46 -11.51 28.86
N ALA A 286 -0.52 -11.53 27.94
CA ALA A 286 -1.35 -10.36 27.70
C ALA A 286 -2.05 -9.96 29.00
N PRO A 287 -2.15 -8.65 29.33
CA PRO A 287 -3.03 -8.21 30.39
C PRO A 287 -4.44 -8.72 30.15
N ALA A 288 -5.09 -9.24 31.17
CA ALA A 288 -6.36 -9.99 31.08
C ALA A 288 -7.58 -9.21 30.53
N ASP A 289 -7.41 -7.94 30.15
CA ASP A 289 -8.52 -7.04 29.76
C ASP A 289 -8.60 -6.75 28.24
N LYS A 290 -7.80 -7.42 27.40
CA LYS A 290 -7.93 -7.37 25.93
C LYS A 290 -7.98 -8.79 25.35
N ALA A 291 -8.99 -9.55 25.77
CA ALA A 291 -9.32 -10.83 25.18
C ALA A 291 -10.30 -10.59 24.05
N GLN A 292 -9.86 -10.78 22.86
CA GLN A 292 -10.40 -11.22 21.58
C GLN A 292 -9.71 -10.45 20.45
N VAL A 293 -8.45 -10.80 20.22
CA VAL A 293 -7.82 -10.55 18.93
C VAL A 293 -8.33 -11.67 18.01
N ASP A 294 -9.08 -11.31 16.98
CA ASP A 294 -9.64 -12.25 16.01
C ASP A 294 -8.55 -13.11 15.37
N GLU A 295 -8.73 -14.43 15.36
CA GLU A 295 -7.87 -15.37 14.60
C GLU A 295 -7.77 -14.99 13.11
N GLU A 296 -8.71 -14.21 12.58
CA GLU A 296 -8.68 -13.66 11.22
C GLU A 296 -7.66 -12.51 11.03
N GLN A 297 -7.39 -11.69 12.05
CA GLN A 297 -6.31 -10.71 12.01
C GLN A 297 -4.94 -11.41 12.00
N ASP A 298 -4.76 -12.48 12.78
CA ASP A 298 -3.51 -13.25 12.77
C ASP A 298 -3.26 -13.92 11.41
N ALA A 299 -4.27 -14.43 10.73
CA ALA A 299 -4.14 -14.96 9.37
C ALA A 299 -3.79 -13.86 8.34
N TYR A 300 -4.32 -12.65 8.51
CA TYR A 300 -3.97 -11.48 7.72
C TYR A 300 -2.51 -11.09 7.91
N PHE A 301 -2.02 -11.04 9.14
CA PHE A 301 -0.61 -10.73 9.47
C PHE A 301 0.34 -11.78 8.88
N LEU A 302 -0.03 -13.05 8.86
CA LEU A 302 0.77 -14.12 8.26
C LEU A 302 0.90 -14.00 6.72
N THR A 303 -0.02 -13.32 6.04
CA THR A 303 0.01 -13.11 4.59
C THR A 303 0.66 -11.78 4.17
N SER A 304 0.72 -10.79 5.06
CA SER A 304 1.21 -9.43 4.74
C SER A 304 2.69 -9.19 5.04
N GLY A 305 3.40 -10.14 5.66
CA GLY A 305 4.81 -9.95 6.04
C GLY A 305 5.01 -8.94 7.18
N GLU A 306 3.96 -8.67 7.97
CA GLU A 306 4.03 -7.80 9.15
C GLU A 306 4.69 -8.52 10.32
N THR A 307 5.65 -7.88 10.98
CA THR A 307 6.34 -8.38 12.18
C THR A 307 6.35 -7.31 13.27
N LYS A 308 6.40 -7.70 14.54
CA LYS A 308 6.66 -6.72 15.60
C LYS A 308 8.04 -6.11 15.40
N LYS A 309 8.24 -4.85 15.77
CA LYS A 309 9.54 -4.16 15.68
C LYS A 309 10.70 -4.94 16.32
N GLU A 310 10.41 -5.80 17.28
CA GLU A 310 11.39 -6.64 17.98
C GLU A 310 11.74 -7.95 17.24
N ASP A 311 10.97 -8.33 16.19
CA ASP A 311 11.14 -9.58 15.45
C ASP A 311 11.41 -9.27 13.96
N HIS A 312 12.64 -8.88 13.61
CA HIS A 312 13.07 -8.70 12.22
C HIS A 312 14.03 -9.81 11.73
N PRO A 313 13.67 -11.11 11.80
CA PRO A 313 14.59 -12.17 11.39
C PRO A 313 14.70 -12.38 9.88
N GLU A 314 13.84 -11.73 9.08
CA GLU A 314 13.63 -12.10 7.68
C GLU A 314 14.46 -11.28 6.69
N PHE A 315 14.96 -10.11 7.07
CA PHE A 315 15.83 -9.28 6.27
C PHE A 315 16.92 -8.64 7.15
N TRP A 316 18.03 -8.28 6.55
CA TRP A 316 19.24 -7.87 7.26
C TRP A 316 20.01 -6.81 6.46
N GLY A 317 21.01 -6.22 7.08
CA GLY A 317 21.85 -5.19 6.45
C GLY A 317 21.57 -3.76 6.94
N TYR A 318 20.52 -3.53 7.75
CA TYR A 318 20.21 -2.22 8.35
C TYR A 318 20.85 -2.04 9.72
N GLU A 319 21.34 -3.11 10.35
CA GLU A 319 21.89 -3.12 11.68
C GLU A 319 23.31 -2.53 11.73
N LYS A 320 23.72 -2.15 12.93
CA LYS A 320 25.01 -1.53 13.20
C LYS A 320 26.23 -2.33 12.67
N CYS A 321 26.17 -3.65 12.69
CA CYS A 321 27.28 -4.51 12.25
C CYS A 321 27.60 -4.40 10.74
N TYR A 322 26.70 -3.85 9.91
CA TYR A 322 26.92 -3.62 8.48
C TYR A 322 27.50 -2.24 8.14
N LEU A 323 27.63 -1.35 9.11
CA LEU A 323 28.05 0.03 8.86
C LEU A 323 29.43 0.16 8.23
N ASP A 324 30.40 -0.66 8.64
CA ASP A 324 31.76 -0.58 8.07
C ASP A 324 31.77 -0.97 6.59
N ILE A 325 30.95 -1.93 6.17
CA ILE A 325 30.77 -2.32 4.78
C ILE A 325 30.20 -1.14 3.99
N LYS A 326 29.12 -0.54 4.48
CA LYS A 326 28.45 0.61 3.86
C LYS A 326 29.39 1.82 3.74
N LYS A 327 30.16 2.11 4.79
CA LYS A 327 31.16 3.20 4.77
C LYS A 327 32.20 3.00 3.68
N VAL A 328 32.82 1.81 3.64
CA VAL A 328 33.85 1.50 2.63
C VAL A 328 33.26 1.58 1.23
N PHE A 329 32.08 1.02 1.03
CA PHE A 329 31.40 1.07 -0.25
C PHE A 329 31.08 2.51 -0.65
N LEU A 330 30.42 3.28 0.19
CA LEU A 330 30.00 4.66 -0.10
C LEU A 330 31.22 5.56 -0.40
N LYS A 331 32.27 5.46 0.42
CA LYS A 331 33.52 6.17 0.20
C LYS A 331 34.11 5.86 -1.17
N THR A 332 34.30 4.58 -1.49
CA THR A 332 34.91 4.16 -2.74
C THR A 332 34.03 4.47 -3.96
N TRP A 333 32.70 4.50 -3.80
CA TRP A 333 31.80 4.88 -4.87
C TRP A 333 31.86 6.37 -5.15
N MET A 334 31.77 7.23 -4.13
CA MET A 334 31.82 8.68 -4.28
C MET A 334 33.19 9.18 -4.79
N ASP A 335 34.28 8.57 -4.35
CA ASP A 335 35.64 8.90 -4.85
C ASP A 335 35.79 8.62 -6.36
N THR A 336 35.07 7.65 -6.91
CA THR A 336 35.05 7.37 -8.36
C THR A 336 34.28 8.42 -9.14
N GLN A 337 33.35 9.14 -8.55
CA GLN A 337 32.53 10.17 -9.21
C GLN A 337 33.23 11.54 -9.32
N THR A 338 34.10 11.86 -8.36
CA THR A 338 34.78 13.17 -8.33
C THR A 338 35.91 13.36 -9.35
N GLY A 339 36.15 12.38 -10.23
CA GLY A 339 37.12 12.45 -11.31
C GLY A 339 38.58 12.50 -10.84
N ALA A 340 39.37 11.49 -11.20
CA ALA A 340 40.73 11.22 -10.80
C ALA A 340 41.62 12.47 -10.60
N GLY A 341 42.01 12.74 -9.37
CA GLY A 341 43.05 13.74 -9.05
C GLY A 341 42.85 14.48 -7.73
N ALA A 342 41.70 14.54 -7.18
CA ALA A 342 41.47 15.13 -5.86
C ALA A 342 41.79 14.11 -4.76
N THR A 343 42.86 14.31 -4.04
CA THR A 343 43.29 13.52 -2.86
C THR A 343 42.42 13.77 -1.62
N VAL A 344 41.29 14.37 -1.78
CA VAL A 344 40.32 14.58 -0.66
C VAL A 344 39.28 13.49 -0.74
N GLY A 345 39.56 12.34 -0.15
CA GLY A 345 38.60 11.26 -0.02
C GLY A 345 37.36 11.73 0.73
N VAL A 346 36.18 11.31 0.27
CA VAL A 346 34.92 11.60 0.96
C VAL A 346 34.93 10.88 2.33
N ASP A 347 34.83 11.62 3.40
CA ASP A 347 34.66 11.07 4.74
C ASP A 347 33.18 10.71 4.97
N VAL A 348 32.90 9.61 5.67
CA VAL A 348 31.56 9.08 5.88
C VAL A 348 31.32 8.82 7.35
N GLU A 349 30.20 9.28 7.84
CA GLU A 349 29.75 9.11 9.22
C GLU A 349 28.59 8.16 9.34
N CYS A 350 28.41 7.58 10.54
CA CYS A 350 27.30 6.70 10.88
C CYS A 350 26.38 7.35 11.87
N TYR A 351 25.11 7.15 11.66
CA TYR A 351 24.06 7.66 12.55
C TYR A 351 23.07 6.56 12.90
N GLN A 352 22.61 6.56 14.14
CA GLN A 352 21.40 5.89 14.56
C GLN A 352 20.22 6.78 14.12
N THR A 353 19.22 6.19 13.49
CA THR A 353 18.06 6.91 12.99
C THR A 353 17.02 7.12 14.12
N PHE A 354 15.84 7.60 13.77
CA PHE A 354 14.71 7.70 14.71
C PHE A 354 14.34 6.31 15.27
N ASP A 355 14.41 5.26 14.46
CA ASP A 355 14.31 3.88 14.92
C ASP A 355 15.65 3.43 15.49
N PRO A 356 15.72 3.04 16.80
CA PRO A 356 16.99 2.71 17.47
C PRO A 356 17.70 1.49 16.87
N ASP A 357 17.01 0.62 16.17
CA ASP A 357 17.59 -0.57 15.55
C ASP A 357 18.13 -0.30 14.14
N VAL A 358 17.70 0.80 13.51
CA VAL A 358 18.10 1.20 12.17
C VAL A 358 19.29 2.16 12.19
N TRP A 359 20.33 1.80 11.45
CA TRP A 359 21.55 2.59 11.31
C TRP A 359 21.80 2.97 9.86
N THR A 360 22.21 4.21 9.62
CA THR A 360 22.52 4.75 8.30
C THR A 360 23.92 5.33 8.21
N VAL A 361 24.41 5.50 6.99
CA VAL A 361 25.68 6.16 6.67
C VAL A 361 25.39 7.39 5.82
N VAL A 362 26.09 8.48 6.11
CA VAL A 362 25.98 9.72 5.34
C VAL A 362 27.36 10.31 5.06
N PRO A 363 27.58 11.00 3.93
CA PRO A 363 28.80 11.72 3.68
C PRO A 363 29.01 12.85 4.69
N LYS A 364 30.22 13.05 5.20
CA LYS A 364 30.53 14.10 6.18
C LYS A 364 30.43 15.51 5.58
N SER A 365 30.64 15.64 4.27
CA SER A 365 30.47 16.90 3.52
C SER A 365 29.04 17.47 3.54
N VAL A 366 28.09 16.74 4.11
CA VAL A 366 26.73 17.20 4.41
C VAL A 366 26.76 18.54 5.16
N CYS A 367 27.66 18.69 6.12
CA CYS A 367 27.73 19.89 6.95
C CYS A 367 28.30 21.13 6.24
N GLU A 368 28.69 21.05 4.98
CA GLU A 368 29.21 22.19 4.19
C GLU A 368 28.18 22.82 3.25
N LYS A 369 27.00 22.21 3.13
CA LYS A 369 25.99 22.58 2.14
C LYS A 369 25.01 23.63 2.65
N MET A 370 24.65 24.59 1.79
CA MET A 370 23.62 25.56 2.08
C MET A 370 22.25 25.07 1.59
N ILE A 371 21.26 25.17 2.47
CA ILE A 371 19.88 24.76 2.26
C ILE A 371 18.97 25.99 2.28
N SER A 372 18.06 26.09 1.30
CA SER A 372 16.97 27.05 1.34
C SER A 372 15.65 26.30 1.62
N VAL A 373 15.02 26.61 2.74
CA VAL A 373 13.71 26.07 3.11
C VAL A 373 12.63 26.97 2.54
N VAL A 374 11.90 26.47 1.56
CA VAL A 374 10.81 27.19 0.90
C VAL A 374 9.49 26.81 1.55
N ILE A 375 8.82 27.78 2.19
CA ILE A 375 7.58 27.59 2.92
C ILE A 375 6.46 28.38 2.25
N PRO A 376 5.54 27.73 1.50
CA PRO A 376 4.29 28.35 1.09
C PRO A 376 3.37 28.52 2.30
N SER A 377 2.77 29.70 2.48
CA SER A 377 1.90 29.98 3.64
C SER A 377 0.77 30.93 3.26
N LYS A 378 -0.30 30.94 4.06
CA LYS A 378 -1.40 31.88 3.98
C LYS A 378 -2.24 31.88 5.23
N ASP A 379 -2.47 33.08 5.81
CA ASP A 379 -3.42 33.35 6.93
C ASP A 379 -3.21 32.55 8.24
N HIS A 380 -2.08 31.79 8.37
CA HIS A 380 -1.77 30.94 9.53
C HIS A 380 -0.42 31.25 10.19
N PRO A 381 -0.25 32.46 10.79
CA PRO A 381 1.02 32.85 11.46
C PRO A 381 1.41 31.89 12.58
N GLU A 382 0.45 31.30 13.29
CA GLU A 382 0.69 30.34 14.38
C GLU A 382 1.31 29.04 13.91
N LEU A 383 0.89 28.51 12.74
CA LEU A 383 1.47 27.30 12.15
C LEU A 383 2.88 27.60 11.62
N LEU A 384 3.04 28.68 10.89
CA LEU A 384 4.34 29.13 10.39
C LEU A 384 5.34 29.31 11.55
N LYS A 385 4.92 29.94 12.65
CA LYS A 385 5.73 30.09 13.85
C LYS A 385 6.13 28.72 14.42
N GLN A 386 5.19 27.80 14.60
CA GLN A 386 5.46 26.47 15.12
C GLN A 386 6.46 25.73 14.22
N CYS A 387 6.28 25.78 12.89
CA CYS A 387 7.15 25.15 11.90
C CYS A 387 8.59 25.66 12.04
N ILE A 388 8.80 27.00 11.99
CA ILE A 388 10.14 27.59 12.07
C ILE A 388 10.76 27.35 13.46
N SER A 389 10.01 27.51 14.55
CA SER A 389 10.51 27.28 15.90
C SER A 389 10.97 25.83 16.08
N SER A 390 10.12 24.84 15.70
CA SER A 390 10.51 23.43 15.81
C SER A 390 11.71 23.10 14.92
N PHE A 391 11.81 23.71 13.73
CA PHE A 391 12.96 23.52 12.86
C PHE A 391 14.25 24.01 13.53
N LEU A 392 14.27 25.22 14.09
CA LEU A 392 15.45 25.79 14.75
C LEU A 392 15.83 25.08 16.04
N GLU A 393 14.83 24.65 16.83
CA GLU A 393 15.04 24.01 18.13
C GLU A 393 15.43 22.53 18.04
N LYS A 394 14.85 21.82 17.08
CA LYS A 394 14.99 20.35 16.95
C LYS A 394 16.01 19.90 15.93
N THR A 395 16.40 20.74 14.98
CA THR A 395 17.46 20.41 14.01
C THR A 395 18.83 20.57 14.65
N ASP A 396 19.80 19.75 14.26
CA ASP A 396 21.18 19.87 14.73
C ASP A 396 21.71 21.28 14.51
N PRO A 397 22.21 21.99 15.54
CA PRO A 397 22.71 23.37 15.46
C PRO A 397 23.78 23.59 14.39
N GLU A 398 24.46 22.54 13.97
CA GLU A 398 25.41 22.59 12.88
C GLU A 398 24.77 23.03 11.55
N TYR A 399 23.48 22.75 11.33
CA TYR A 399 22.71 23.10 10.11
C TYR A 399 21.94 24.41 10.23
N THR A 400 21.76 24.97 11.44
CA THR A 400 20.97 26.18 11.68
C THR A 400 21.82 27.44 11.77
N THR A 401 22.88 27.55 10.95
CA THR A 401 23.73 28.75 10.86
C THR A 401 23.43 29.57 9.61
N LYS A 402 23.76 30.86 9.59
CA LYS A 402 23.52 31.77 8.48
C LYS A 402 24.24 31.38 7.16
N GLU A 403 25.31 30.61 7.25
CA GLU A 403 26.07 30.10 6.11
C GLU A 403 25.43 28.89 5.47
N ARG A 404 24.51 28.22 6.20
CA ARG A 404 23.98 26.91 5.82
C ARG A 404 22.47 26.85 5.67
N LEU A 405 21.76 27.83 6.26
CA LEU A 405 20.30 27.83 6.26
C LEU A 405 19.75 29.21 5.90
N GLU A 406 18.72 29.22 5.09
CA GLU A 406 17.79 30.33 4.96
C GLU A 406 16.36 29.82 4.83
N PHE A 407 15.42 30.63 5.28
CA PHE A 407 13.99 30.44 5.03
C PHE A 407 13.53 31.39 3.92
N VAL A 408 12.74 30.87 2.97
CA VAL A 408 12.07 31.66 1.94
C VAL A 408 10.56 31.42 2.10
N ILE A 409 9.88 32.34 2.73
CA ILE A 409 8.44 32.28 3.01
C ILE A 409 7.71 32.93 1.84
N VAL A 410 6.77 32.22 1.23
CA VAL A 410 5.93 32.70 0.13
C VAL A 410 4.51 32.80 0.60
N ASP A 411 4.07 34.01 0.91
CA ASP A 411 2.72 34.29 1.39
C ASP A 411 1.76 34.54 0.21
N ASN A 412 0.77 33.69 0.05
CA ASN A 412 -0.23 33.73 -1.01
C ASN A 412 -1.33 34.80 -0.77
N GLY A 413 -0.97 35.97 -0.26
CA GLY A 413 -1.89 37.07 -0.06
C GLY A 413 -2.73 36.91 1.21
N SER A 414 -2.08 36.73 2.35
CA SER A 414 -2.72 36.82 3.66
C SER A 414 -3.47 38.14 3.84
N CYS A 415 -4.58 38.11 4.58
CA CYS A 415 -5.29 39.32 4.93
C CYS A 415 -4.41 40.28 5.75
N SER A 416 -4.74 41.58 5.76
CA SER A 416 -3.86 42.61 6.32
C SER A 416 -3.51 42.38 7.80
N GLU A 417 -4.44 41.83 8.58
CA GLU A 417 -4.20 41.48 9.99
C GLU A 417 -3.22 40.33 10.13
N LYS A 418 -3.45 39.20 9.41
CA LYS A 418 -2.60 38.02 9.45
C LYS A 418 -1.22 38.29 8.82
N LYS A 419 -1.15 39.10 7.76
CA LYS A 419 0.10 39.54 7.19
C LYS A 419 0.96 40.30 8.23
N ALA A 420 0.35 41.24 8.99
CA ALA A 420 1.06 41.97 10.02
C ALA A 420 1.55 41.04 11.17
N GLU A 421 0.78 40.01 11.53
CA GLU A 421 1.20 38.99 12.49
C GLU A 421 2.39 38.18 11.93
N ILE A 422 2.33 37.72 10.67
CA ILE A 422 3.44 37.00 10.01
C ILE A 422 4.70 37.88 9.97
N GLU A 423 4.59 39.12 9.55
CA GLU A 423 5.74 40.07 9.51
C GLU A 423 6.34 40.28 10.89
N ALA A 424 5.52 40.36 11.95
CA ALA A 424 5.99 40.50 13.32
C ALA A 424 6.72 39.24 13.83
N GLU A 425 6.24 38.03 13.50
CA GLU A 425 6.92 36.78 13.85
C GLU A 425 8.26 36.66 13.10
N ILE A 426 8.30 37.01 11.81
CA ILE A 426 9.54 37.03 11.02
C ILE A 426 10.57 37.97 11.65
N GLU A 427 10.15 39.17 12.08
CA GLU A 427 11.05 40.11 12.70
C GLU A 427 11.55 39.61 14.06
N ALA A 428 10.71 38.94 14.85
CA ALA A 428 11.11 38.27 16.07
C ALA A 428 12.20 37.21 15.80
N PHE A 429 12.01 36.33 14.81
CA PHE A 429 13.01 35.34 14.41
C PHE A 429 14.32 35.96 13.94
N ARG A 430 14.30 37.07 13.19
CA ARG A 430 15.51 37.83 12.78
C ARG A 430 16.30 38.40 13.94
N LEU A 431 15.64 38.66 15.07
CA LEU A 431 16.33 39.12 16.30
C LEU A 431 16.89 37.98 17.12
N GLU A 432 16.30 36.79 17.05
CA GLU A 432 16.66 35.59 17.83
C GLU A 432 17.70 34.70 17.12
N THR A 433 17.78 34.76 15.80
CA THR A 433 18.68 33.91 15.00
C THR A 433 19.45 34.71 13.96
N GLU A 434 20.65 34.24 13.61
CA GLU A 434 21.43 34.80 12.47
C GLU A 434 20.98 34.23 11.11
N VAL A 435 20.05 33.25 11.08
CA VAL A 435 19.55 32.59 9.85
C VAL A 435 18.83 33.61 8.96
N GLY A 436 19.11 33.58 7.68
CA GLY A 436 18.47 34.48 6.71
C GLY A 436 16.98 34.14 6.53
N ILE A 437 16.09 35.15 6.58
CA ILE A 437 14.67 34.96 6.31
C ILE A 437 14.23 35.95 5.21
N THR A 438 13.80 35.41 4.07
CA THR A 438 13.21 36.15 2.95
C THR A 438 11.70 35.97 2.98
N TYR A 439 10.95 37.07 2.97
CA TYR A 439 9.50 37.07 2.92
C TYR A 439 9.01 37.64 1.59
N LEU A 440 8.23 36.84 0.85
CA LEU A 440 7.65 37.21 -0.43
C LEU A 440 6.13 37.25 -0.29
N TYR A 441 5.54 38.44 -0.36
CA TYR A 441 4.10 38.62 -0.36
C TYR A 441 3.57 38.60 -1.79
N GLU A 442 2.88 37.54 -2.16
CA GLU A 442 2.47 37.20 -3.54
C GLU A 442 0.95 36.95 -3.61
N PRO A 443 0.10 38.00 -3.55
CA PRO A 443 -1.35 37.84 -3.64
C PRO A 443 -1.75 37.32 -5.03
N MET A 444 -2.21 36.09 -5.08
CA MET A 444 -2.64 35.42 -6.31
C MET A 444 -3.69 34.34 -5.98
N GLU A 445 -4.39 33.82 -7.01
CA GLU A 445 -5.17 32.61 -6.85
C GLU A 445 -4.29 31.48 -6.31
N PHE A 446 -4.82 30.67 -5.38
CA PHE A 446 -4.04 29.60 -4.76
C PHE A 446 -3.44 28.67 -5.82
N ASN A 447 -2.13 28.54 -5.79
CA ASN A 447 -1.37 27.66 -6.66
C ASN A 447 -0.07 27.26 -5.95
N PHE A 448 -0.08 26.07 -5.34
CA PHE A 448 1.05 25.55 -4.59
C PHE A 448 2.33 25.52 -5.44
N SER A 449 2.21 25.04 -6.68
CA SER A 449 3.35 24.94 -7.62
C SER A 449 3.99 26.29 -7.89
N ALA A 450 3.18 27.32 -8.16
CA ALA A 450 3.68 28.67 -8.41
C ALA A 450 4.36 29.29 -7.18
N MET A 451 3.80 29.06 -5.98
CA MET A 451 4.40 29.51 -4.72
C MET A 451 5.78 28.86 -4.52
N CYS A 452 5.88 27.55 -4.63
CA CYS A 452 7.14 26.82 -4.51
C CYS A 452 8.17 27.28 -5.56
N ASN A 453 7.79 27.39 -6.83
CA ASN A 453 8.69 27.85 -7.91
C ASN A 453 9.23 29.27 -7.65
N LYS A 454 8.39 30.20 -7.16
CA LYS A 454 8.81 31.55 -6.77
C LYS A 454 9.80 31.51 -5.61
N GLY A 455 9.55 30.69 -4.59
CA GLY A 455 10.45 30.49 -3.47
C GLY A 455 11.79 29.92 -3.89
N VAL A 456 11.80 28.87 -4.73
CA VAL A 456 13.03 28.29 -5.27
C VAL A 456 13.81 29.29 -6.11
N LYS A 457 13.15 30.11 -6.91
CA LYS A 457 13.80 31.15 -7.69
C LYS A 457 14.50 32.22 -6.82
N ALA A 458 13.88 32.55 -5.68
CA ALA A 458 14.42 33.53 -4.74
C ALA A 458 15.52 32.94 -3.82
N SER A 459 15.62 31.61 -3.72
CA SER A 459 16.54 30.91 -2.84
C SER A 459 18.01 31.04 -3.30
N ARG A 460 18.97 30.89 -2.35
CA ARG A 460 20.42 30.93 -2.61
C ARG A 460 21.12 29.60 -2.40
N GLY A 461 20.46 28.68 -1.67
CA GLY A 461 21.02 27.37 -1.31
C GLY A 461 21.29 26.49 -2.53
N GLU A 462 22.26 25.60 -2.40
CA GLU A 462 22.54 24.52 -3.36
C GLU A 462 21.45 23.44 -3.30
N TYR A 463 20.80 23.32 -2.14
CA TYR A 463 19.70 22.41 -1.90
C TYR A 463 18.45 23.21 -1.53
N VAL A 464 17.30 22.72 -1.99
CA VAL A 464 15.99 23.30 -1.72
C VAL A 464 15.18 22.27 -0.98
N LEU A 465 14.64 22.67 0.17
CA LEU A 465 13.65 21.92 0.94
C LEU A 465 12.30 22.60 0.76
N LEU A 466 11.38 21.96 0.04
CA LEU A 466 9.97 22.34 0.08
C LEU A 466 9.40 21.83 1.40
N LEU A 467 8.79 22.70 2.17
CA LEU A 467 8.26 22.39 3.51
C LEU A 467 6.93 23.11 3.72
N ASN A 468 5.88 22.38 4.07
CA ASN A 468 4.61 22.99 4.43
C ASN A 468 4.73 23.76 5.75
N ASP A 469 3.92 24.82 5.90
CA ASP A 469 3.90 25.68 7.08
C ASP A 469 3.27 25.00 8.32
N ASP A 470 2.67 23.82 8.17
CA ASP A 470 2.07 22.99 9.21
C ASP A 470 2.89 21.72 9.54
N ILE A 471 4.18 21.69 9.18
CA ILE A 471 5.12 20.65 9.59
C ILE A 471 5.73 20.99 10.94
N GLU A 472 5.85 19.98 11.80
CA GLU A 472 6.56 20.05 13.08
C GLU A 472 7.74 19.06 13.08
N ILE A 473 8.95 19.54 13.39
CA ILE A 473 10.15 18.73 13.49
C ILE A 473 10.13 17.98 14.83
N LEU A 474 10.45 16.69 14.82
CA LEU A 474 10.41 15.84 16.01
C LEU A 474 11.80 15.48 16.55
N GLU A 475 12.81 15.34 15.67
CA GLU A 475 14.10 14.79 16.07
C GLU A 475 15.30 15.48 15.39
N LYS A 476 16.49 15.32 15.98
CA LYS A 476 17.68 16.13 15.67
C LYS A 476 18.32 15.81 14.31
N ASN A 477 18.38 14.54 13.92
CA ASN A 477 19.20 14.07 12.80
C ASN A 477 18.47 14.04 11.45
N TRP A 478 17.17 14.33 11.42
CA TRP A 478 16.31 14.20 10.25
C TRP A 478 16.88 14.89 8.99
N LEU A 479 17.29 16.16 9.11
CA LEU A 479 17.80 16.94 8.00
C LEU A 479 19.14 16.39 7.50
N LYS A 480 20.00 15.97 8.42
CA LYS A 480 21.28 15.35 8.12
C LYS A 480 21.14 14.07 7.29
N VAL A 481 20.16 13.24 7.70
CA VAL A 481 19.84 11.99 7.02
C VAL A 481 19.31 12.27 5.59
N MET A 482 18.37 13.22 5.45
CA MET A 482 17.82 13.59 4.15
C MET A 482 18.88 14.22 3.22
N LEU A 483 19.67 15.15 3.75
CA LEU A 483 20.72 15.82 2.98
C LEU A 483 21.84 14.84 2.59
N GLY A 484 22.16 13.91 3.50
CA GLY A 484 23.12 12.82 3.21
C GLY A 484 22.69 11.97 2.02
N GLN A 485 21.40 11.68 1.92
CA GLN A 485 20.83 10.99 0.75
C GLN A 485 20.91 11.87 -0.50
N ALA A 486 20.52 13.14 -0.40
CA ALA A 486 20.52 14.07 -1.53
C ALA A 486 21.93 14.34 -2.12
N LEU A 487 22.99 14.08 -1.35
CA LEU A 487 24.38 14.16 -1.81
C LEU A 487 24.81 12.96 -2.67
N LEU A 488 24.08 11.84 -2.61
CA LEU A 488 24.44 10.64 -3.37
C LEU A 488 24.18 10.87 -4.87
N PRO A 489 25.12 10.46 -5.74
CA PRO A 489 24.97 10.61 -7.19
C PRO A 489 23.69 9.94 -7.70
N GLY A 490 22.99 10.61 -8.61
CA GLY A 490 21.72 10.12 -9.18
C GLY A 490 20.51 10.24 -8.27
N THR A 491 20.64 10.82 -7.06
CA THR A 491 19.48 11.13 -6.22
C THR A 491 18.72 12.34 -6.76
N GLY A 492 17.43 12.20 -6.95
CA GLY A 492 16.45 13.25 -7.27
C GLY A 492 15.84 13.84 -6.02
N ALA A 493 14.55 13.59 -5.79
CA ALA A 493 13.83 14.03 -4.61
C ALA A 493 14.06 13.08 -3.41
N VAL A 494 14.16 13.66 -2.21
CA VAL A 494 14.24 12.94 -0.94
C VAL A 494 13.06 13.37 -0.07
N GLY A 495 12.20 12.41 0.32
CA GLY A 495 11.06 12.63 1.20
C GLY A 495 11.29 12.10 2.61
N ALA A 496 10.61 12.66 3.60
CA ALA A 496 10.58 12.18 4.98
C ALA A 496 9.27 11.44 5.29
N LYS A 497 9.27 10.54 6.27
CA LYS A 497 8.04 9.96 6.81
C LYS A 497 7.27 11.02 7.59
N LEU A 498 5.97 11.08 7.36
CA LEU A 498 5.09 12.00 8.07
C LEU A 498 4.11 11.22 8.96
N TRP A 499 3.96 11.68 10.19
CA TRP A 499 2.96 11.22 11.13
C TRP A 499 1.79 12.21 11.20
N TYR A 500 0.62 11.69 11.54
CA TYR A 500 -0.49 12.51 12.02
C TYR A 500 -0.16 13.14 13.39
N PRO A 501 -0.87 14.22 13.78
CA PRO A 501 -0.61 14.92 15.05
C PRO A 501 -0.81 14.07 16.31
N ASP A 502 -1.41 12.88 16.21
CA ASP A 502 -1.52 11.94 17.32
C ASP A 502 -0.15 11.29 17.69
N GLY A 503 0.84 11.37 16.78
CA GLY A 503 2.17 10.80 16.99
C GLY A 503 2.22 9.26 16.94
N GLU A 504 1.14 8.62 16.51
CA GLU A 504 0.99 7.16 16.49
C GLU A 504 0.72 6.59 15.11
N ARG A 505 0.12 7.38 14.20
CA ARG A 505 -0.32 6.92 12.87
C ARG A 505 0.48 7.54 11.74
N ILE A 506 0.76 6.71 10.75
CA ILE A 506 1.45 7.11 9.52
C ILE A 506 0.49 7.92 8.64
N GLN A 507 0.96 9.08 8.17
CA GLN A 507 0.29 9.87 7.15
C GLN A 507 0.93 9.67 5.78
N HIS A 508 2.27 9.57 5.74
CA HIS A 508 3.03 9.37 4.52
C HIS A 508 4.27 8.50 4.77
N ALA A 509 4.44 7.47 3.94
CA ALA A 509 5.62 6.60 3.91
C ALA A 509 6.04 6.25 2.46
N GLY A 510 5.81 7.18 1.52
CA GLY A 510 6.05 7.03 0.09
C GLY A 510 4.77 6.94 -0.74
N ILE A 511 4.90 7.17 -2.04
CA ILE A 511 3.81 7.12 -3.02
C ILE A 511 4.09 6.01 -4.02
N THR A 512 3.09 5.17 -4.28
CA THR A 512 3.07 4.15 -5.34
C THR A 512 2.18 4.60 -6.48
N ASN A 513 2.40 4.08 -7.69
CA ASN A 513 1.69 4.50 -8.90
C ASN A 513 1.22 3.31 -9.73
N MET A 514 0.14 2.66 -9.29
CA MET A 514 -0.46 1.53 -9.99
C MET A 514 -1.77 1.92 -10.68
N HIS A 515 -2.66 0.97 -10.92
CA HIS A 515 -3.91 1.16 -11.67
C HIS A 515 -4.83 2.24 -11.07
N ILE A 516 -4.91 2.36 -9.74
CA ILE A 516 -5.70 3.44 -9.11
C ILE A 516 -5.06 4.83 -9.26
N GLY A 517 -3.80 4.89 -9.71
CA GLY A 517 -2.98 6.07 -9.81
C GLY A 517 -2.10 6.30 -8.57
N PRO A 518 -1.47 7.48 -8.47
CA PRO A 518 -0.61 7.80 -7.34
C PRO A 518 -1.35 7.69 -6.01
N SER A 519 -0.80 6.94 -5.07
CA SER A 519 -1.44 6.65 -3.79
C SER A 519 -0.41 6.57 -2.66
N HIS A 520 -0.71 7.22 -1.54
CA HIS A 520 0.06 7.05 -0.31
C HIS A 520 -0.20 5.66 0.28
N LYS A 521 0.86 4.97 0.71
CA LYS A 521 0.76 3.69 1.40
C LYS A 521 0.83 3.87 2.91
N LEU A 522 0.21 2.92 3.63
CA LEU A 522 0.15 2.85 5.09
C LEU A 522 -0.54 4.05 5.75
N VAL A 523 -1.33 4.83 5.01
CA VAL A 523 -2.09 5.97 5.56
C VAL A 523 -3.02 5.48 6.66
N THR A 524 -2.99 6.15 7.83
CA THR A 524 -3.74 5.85 9.06
C THR A 524 -3.32 4.58 9.80
N PHE A 525 -2.36 3.81 9.29
CA PHE A 525 -1.84 2.64 10.01
C PHE A 525 -1.01 3.08 11.23
N PRO A 526 -1.10 2.34 12.37
CA PRO A 526 -0.25 2.61 13.51
C PRO A 526 1.21 2.32 13.20
N ASP A 527 2.14 3.18 13.61
CA ASP A 527 3.59 2.98 13.39
C ASP A 527 4.25 2.21 14.54
N ASP A 528 3.56 1.18 15.04
CA ASP A 528 3.94 0.34 16.18
C ASP A 528 4.59 -0.99 15.77
N ARG A 529 4.66 -1.26 14.47
CA ARG A 529 5.21 -2.51 13.91
C ARG A 529 5.87 -2.26 12.56
N SER A 530 6.62 -3.25 12.07
CA SER A 530 7.17 -3.24 10.72
C SER A 530 6.14 -3.74 9.72
N TYR A 531 5.97 -3.01 8.61
CA TYR A 531 5.08 -3.37 7.51
C TYR A 531 5.90 -3.76 6.29
N TYR A 532 5.54 -4.89 5.70
CA TYR A 532 6.06 -5.41 4.45
C TYR A 532 7.56 -5.14 4.27
N TYR A 533 8.38 -5.83 5.06
CA TYR A 533 9.85 -5.74 5.00
C TYR A 533 10.40 -4.31 5.26
N GLY A 534 9.81 -3.61 6.23
CA GLY A 534 10.34 -2.34 6.71
C GLY A 534 9.96 -1.11 5.89
N HIS A 535 8.92 -1.16 5.06
CA HIS A 535 8.48 -0.02 4.25
C HIS A 535 8.06 1.22 5.06
N ASN A 536 7.84 1.10 6.37
CA ASN A 536 7.59 2.24 7.26
C ASN A 536 8.80 2.67 8.09
N SER A 537 9.92 1.97 8.04
CA SER A 537 11.08 2.28 8.90
C SER A 537 12.40 2.40 8.15
N LEU A 538 12.52 1.84 6.96
CA LEU A 538 13.75 1.83 6.17
C LEU A 538 13.67 2.81 4.98
N PRO A 539 14.81 3.29 4.49
CA PRO A 539 14.90 3.99 3.22
C PRO A 539 14.54 3.10 2.03
N TYR A 540 13.72 3.63 1.13
CA TYR A 540 13.30 2.96 -0.11
C TYR A 540 13.37 3.89 -1.31
N ASP A 541 13.83 3.38 -2.45
CA ASP A 541 13.54 4.01 -3.75
C ASP A 541 12.03 3.97 -3.98
N MET A 542 11.42 5.09 -4.34
CA MET A 542 9.98 5.24 -4.58
C MET A 542 9.75 6.02 -5.87
N ILE A 543 8.62 5.79 -6.52
CA ILE A 543 8.31 6.54 -7.74
C ILE A 543 8.02 8.01 -7.44
N ALA A 544 7.47 8.32 -6.27
CA ALA A 544 7.26 9.69 -5.81
C ALA A 544 7.27 9.82 -4.28
N VAL A 545 7.52 11.06 -3.82
CA VAL A 545 7.45 11.51 -2.43
C VAL A 545 6.64 12.81 -2.36
N THR A 546 6.08 13.13 -1.20
CA THR A 546 5.21 14.32 -1.06
C THR A 546 6.00 15.62 -0.89
N ALA A 547 5.54 16.70 -1.53
CA ALA A 547 6.11 18.04 -1.37
C ALA A 547 5.79 18.70 -0.01
N ALA A 548 5.03 18.04 0.87
CA ALA A 548 4.89 18.51 2.25
C ALA A 548 6.25 18.54 2.99
N CYS A 549 7.20 17.64 2.63
CA CYS A 549 8.60 17.69 3.01
C CYS A 549 9.45 17.02 1.94
N LEU A 550 10.00 17.79 0.99
CA LEU A 550 10.75 17.30 -0.15
C LEU A 550 12.07 18.06 -0.30
N LEU A 551 13.18 17.35 -0.19
CA LEU A 551 14.52 17.90 -0.40
C LEU A 551 15.05 17.51 -1.78
N VAL A 552 15.63 18.46 -2.49
CA VAL A 552 16.24 18.23 -3.83
C VAL A 552 17.40 19.20 -4.06
N ARG A 553 18.38 18.82 -4.89
CA ARG A 553 19.38 19.77 -5.40
C ARG A 553 18.71 20.83 -6.27
N LYS A 554 19.06 22.10 -6.07
CA LYS A 554 18.43 23.22 -6.80
C LYS A 554 18.68 23.16 -8.31
N ASP A 555 19.87 22.76 -8.74
CA ASP A 555 20.20 22.59 -10.15
C ASP A 555 19.33 21.52 -10.83
N ILE A 556 19.11 20.39 -10.17
CA ILE A 556 18.22 19.30 -10.64
C ILE A 556 16.76 19.80 -10.70
N TYR A 557 16.30 20.53 -9.65
CA TYR A 557 14.96 21.12 -9.64
C TYR A 557 14.73 22.03 -10.86
N LEU A 558 15.72 22.87 -11.19
CA LEU A 558 15.64 23.78 -12.33
C LEU A 558 15.78 23.06 -13.68
N GLU A 559 16.62 22.02 -13.75
CA GLU A 559 16.83 21.18 -14.93
C GLU A 559 15.53 20.56 -15.44
N VAL A 560 14.73 19.98 -14.52
CA VAL A 560 13.46 19.35 -14.87
C VAL A 560 12.29 20.33 -14.95
N GLY A 561 12.57 21.65 -14.78
CA GLY A 561 11.60 22.75 -14.93
C GLY A 561 10.71 23.00 -13.71
N GLY A 562 11.06 22.50 -12.52
CA GLY A 562 10.33 22.71 -11.28
C GLY A 562 8.94 22.07 -11.23
N LEU A 563 8.07 22.56 -10.35
CA LEU A 563 6.68 22.09 -10.26
C LEU A 563 5.84 22.66 -11.43
N ASP A 564 4.88 21.89 -11.93
CA ASP A 564 3.96 22.33 -12.98
C ASP A 564 2.87 23.26 -12.43
N GLU A 565 2.91 24.54 -12.77
CA GLU A 565 1.95 25.54 -12.31
C GLU A 565 0.52 25.33 -12.85
N THR A 566 0.33 24.43 -13.80
CA THR A 566 -1.01 24.03 -14.26
C THR A 566 -1.65 22.97 -13.36
N MET A 567 -0.87 22.31 -12.51
CA MET A 567 -1.30 21.45 -11.40
C MET A 567 -1.24 22.25 -10.11
N LYS A 568 -2.36 22.90 -9.80
CA LYS A 568 -2.40 23.92 -8.73
C LYS A 568 -2.38 23.33 -7.33
N VAL A 569 -2.93 22.12 -7.15
CA VAL A 569 -3.28 21.55 -5.85
C VAL A 569 -2.80 20.12 -5.66
N ALA A 570 -3.14 19.20 -6.57
CA ALA A 570 -2.84 17.78 -6.44
C ALA A 570 -1.84 17.32 -7.52
N TYR A 571 -1.15 16.23 -7.24
CA TYR A 571 -0.20 15.58 -8.16
C TYR A 571 0.97 16.43 -8.69
N ASN A 572 1.15 17.65 -8.20
CA ASN A 572 2.27 18.50 -8.60
C ASN A 572 3.62 17.94 -8.13
N ASP A 573 3.69 17.38 -6.95
CA ASP A 573 4.82 16.66 -6.39
C ASP A 573 5.07 15.33 -7.13
N VAL A 574 3.99 14.62 -7.50
CA VAL A 574 4.09 13.40 -8.30
C VAL A 574 4.61 13.70 -9.71
N ASP A 575 4.07 14.73 -10.41
CA ASP A 575 4.59 15.21 -11.71
C ASP A 575 6.08 15.55 -11.64
N PHE A 576 6.47 16.23 -10.58
CA PHE A 576 7.87 16.59 -10.36
C PHE A 576 8.75 15.34 -10.18
N CYS A 577 8.31 14.39 -9.35
CA CYS A 577 9.03 13.13 -9.15
C CYS A 577 9.09 12.28 -10.42
N PHE A 578 8.02 12.28 -11.24
CA PHE A 578 8.00 11.58 -12.52
C PHE A 578 9.00 12.21 -13.52
N LYS A 579 9.09 13.54 -13.58
CA LYS A 579 10.11 14.22 -14.39
C LYS A 579 11.52 13.85 -13.97
N LEU A 580 11.78 13.76 -12.66
CA LEU A 580 13.07 13.31 -12.13
C LEU A 580 13.37 11.88 -12.54
N TYR A 581 12.41 10.97 -12.40
CA TYR A 581 12.57 9.57 -12.80
C TYR A 581 12.85 9.42 -14.31
N GLU A 582 12.08 10.11 -15.16
CA GLU A 582 12.27 10.11 -16.62
C GLU A 582 13.61 10.75 -17.04
N ALA A 583 14.16 11.67 -16.23
CA ALA A 583 15.50 12.24 -16.42
C ALA A 583 16.63 11.32 -15.89
N GLY A 584 16.28 10.14 -15.31
CA GLY A 584 17.24 9.16 -14.81
C GLY A 584 17.67 9.36 -13.35
N TYR A 585 16.99 10.24 -12.61
CA TYR A 585 17.18 10.39 -11.16
C TYR A 585 16.29 9.44 -10.39
N ARG A 586 16.72 9.07 -9.17
CA ARG A 586 15.96 8.23 -8.23
C ARG A 586 15.34 9.10 -7.14
N ASN A 587 14.08 8.88 -6.84
CA ASN A 587 13.42 9.49 -5.69
C ASN A 587 13.49 8.53 -4.51
N VAL A 588 13.86 9.02 -3.34
CA VAL A 588 14.11 8.19 -2.16
C VAL A 588 13.24 8.65 -0.99
N GLN A 589 12.47 7.73 -0.45
CA GLN A 589 11.71 7.94 0.78
C GLN A 589 12.56 7.53 1.97
N ARG A 590 12.86 8.47 2.87
CA ARG A 590 13.61 8.27 4.11
C ARG A 590 12.63 8.04 5.26
N ASN A 591 12.16 6.80 5.41
CA ASN A 591 11.24 6.44 6.49
C ASN A 591 11.91 6.40 7.88
N ASP A 592 13.21 6.54 7.91
CA ASP A 592 14.05 6.72 9.09
C ASP A 592 14.21 8.19 9.52
N ALA A 593 13.69 9.16 8.75
CA ALA A 593 13.53 10.57 9.13
C ALA A 593 12.03 10.86 9.32
N VAL A 594 11.63 11.20 10.55
CA VAL A 594 10.21 11.29 10.94
C VAL A 594 9.84 12.70 11.38
N LEU A 595 8.76 13.22 10.78
CA LEU A 595 8.19 14.55 11.09
C LEU A 595 6.70 14.40 11.39
N CYS A 596 6.11 15.41 12.04
CA CYS A 596 4.66 15.51 12.22
C CYS A 596 4.07 16.51 11.22
N HIS A 597 2.93 16.19 10.61
CA HIS A 597 2.22 17.06 9.68
C HIS A 597 0.78 17.29 10.17
N HIS A 598 0.48 18.52 10.52
CA HIS A 598 -0.79 18.96 11.09
C HIS A 598 -1.87 19.19 10.01
N GLU A 599 -1.96 18.28 9.03
CA GLU A 599 -2.81 18.35 7.84
C GLU A 599 -4.26 18.78 8.11
N SER A 600 -4.89 19.39 7.12
CA SER A 600 -6.34 19.72 7.04
C SER A 600 -6.81 20.92 7.85
N VAL A 601 -5.91 21.69 8.44
CA VAL A 601 -6.33 22.93 9.14
C VAL A 601 -6.84 23.98 8.15
N SER A 602 -6.28 24.02 6.94
CA SER A 602 -6.55 25.08 5.95
C SER A 602 -7.39 24.65 4.75
N ARG A 603 -7.39 23.38 4.33
CA ARG A 603 -7.92 22.98 3.02
C ARG A 603 -9.16 22.05 3.05
N GLY A 604 -9.31 21.20 4.07
CA GLY A 604 -10.29 20.10 4.10
C GLY A 604 -9.96 18.97 3.09
N LEU A 605 -10.77 17.90 3.09
CA LEU A 605 -10.55 16.74 2.24
C LEU A 605 -10.99 17.01 0.78
N ASP A 606 -10.31 16.42 -0.20
CA ASP A 606 -10.67 16.52 -1.63
C ASP A 606 -12.00 15.80 -1.94
N GLU A 607 -12.42 14.87 -1.10
CA GLU A 607 -13.68 14.13 -1.20
C GLU A 607 -14.90 14.94 -0.71
N ASP A 608 -14.69 16.12 -0.12
CA ASP A 608 -15.76 16.92 0.51
C ASP A 608 -16.78 17.49 -0.49
N SER A 609 -16.42 17.61 -1.78
CA SER A 609 -17.33 18.12 -2.81
C SER A 609 -17.04 17.51 -4.20
N GLU A 610 -18.10 17.48 -5.04
CA GLU A 610 -18.00 17.00 -6.42
C GLU A 610 -17.03 17.88 -7.26
N GLU A 611 -16.94 19.18 -6.99
CA GLU A 611 -16.03 20.11 -7.67
C GLU A 611 -14.56 19.81 -7.34
N LYS A 612 -14.25 19.52 -6.07
CA LYS A 612 -12.89 19.13 -5.65
C LYS A 612 -12.50 17.79 -6.27
N TRP A 613 -13.42 16.85 -6.32
CA TRP A 613 -13.20 15.56 -6.94
C TRP A 613 -12.96 15.66 -8.47
N ASP A 614 -13.76 16.45 -9.19
CA ASP A 614 -13.56 16.67 -10.64
C ASP A 614 -12.22 17.36 -10.94
N ARG A 615 -11.82 18.31 -10.09
CA ARG A 615 -10.48 18.91 -10.17
C ARG A 615 -9.39 17.84 -9.99
N LEU A 616 -9.48 17.00 -8.97
CA LEU A 616 -8.53 15.92 -8.70
C LEU A 616 -8.39 15.00 -9.90
N LEU A 617 -9.51 14.55 -10.50
CA LEU A 617 -9.51 13.72 -11.70
C LEU A 617 -8.91 14.46 -12.91
N THR A 618 -9.13 15.77 -13.02
CA THR A 618 -8.58 16.60 -14.10
C THR A 618 -7.06 16.71 -13.99
N GLU A 619 -6.53 16.98 -12.80
CA GLU A 619 -5.09 17.06 -12.54
C GLU A 619 -4.42 15.68 -12.74
N LYS A 620 -5.08 14.58 -12.33
CA LYS A 620 -4.62 13.21 -12.58
C LYS A 620 -4.59 12.85 -14.08
N SER A 621 -5.59 13.23 -14.84
CA SER A 621 -5.60 13.03 -16.29
C SER A 621 -4.43 13.76 -16.95
N ARG A 622 -4.18 15.00 -16.55
CA ARG A 622 -3.06 15.80 -17.03
C ARG A 622 -1.70 15.20 -16.68
N LEU A 623 -1.57 14.61 -15.48
CA LEU A 623 -0.36 13.88 -15.09
C LEU A 623 -0.03 12.78 -16.11
N TYR A 624 -0.99 11.93 -16.47
CA TYR A 624 -0.77 10.83 -17.40
C TYR A 624 -0.73 11.22 -18.88
N GLU A 625 -1.29 12.37 -19.24
CA GLU A 625 -1.08 12.96 -20.57
C GLU A 625 0.40 13.36 -20.76
N LYS A 626 1.05 13.85 -19.68
CA LYS A 626 2.47 14.24 -19.68
C LYS A 626 3.39 13.02 -19.54
N HIS A 627 3.01 12.02 -18.74
CA HIS A 627 3.81 10.86 -18.40
C HIS A 627 3.12 9.53 -18.84
N PRO A 628 2.87 9.33 -20.14
CA PRO A 628 2.11 8.16 -20.61
C PRO A 628 2.80 6.82 -20.33
N GLY A 629 4.14 6.82 -20.24
CA GLY A 629 4.93 5.63 -19.90
C GLY A 629 4.80 5.18 -18.45
N LEU A 630 4.32 6.06 -17.57
CA LEU A 630 4.12 5.77 -16.15
C LEU A 630 2.65 5.50 -15.79
N LYS A 631 1.74 5.52 -16.77
CA LYS A 631 0.34 5.17 -16.50
C LYS A 631 0.23 3.69 -16.15
N ASN A 632 -0.27 3.39 -14.94
CA ASN A 632 -0.42 2.03 -14.40
C ASN A 632 0.91 1.27 -14.25
N PHE A 633 2.00 1.97 -14.05
CA PHE A 633 3.32 1.38 -13.87
C PHE A 633 4.09 2.04 -12.75
N ASP A 634 4.69 1.23 -11.88
CA ASP A 634 5.58 1.62 -10.80
C ASP A 634 6.79 0.67 -10.76
N PRO A 635 8.01 1.15 -10.98
CA PRO A 635 9.20 0.28 -10.96
C PRO A 635 9.52 -0.23 -9.55
N TYR A 636 9.04 0.43 -8.50
CA TYR A 636 9.38 0.10 -7.11
C TYR A 636 8.25 -0.63 -6.37
N TYR A 637 7.13 -0.90 -7.05
CA TYR A 637 5.99 -1.60 -6.49
C TYR A 637 5.58 -2.78 -7.39
N SER A 638 5.63 -4.02 -6.87
CA SER A 638 5.30 -5.19 -7.67
C SER A 638 3.81 -5.22 -8.04
N GLU A 639 3.51 -5.59 -9.29
CA GLU A 639 2.14 -5.83 -9.78
C GLU A 639 1.42 -6.98 -9.05
N GLN A 640 2.16 -7.79 -8.29
CA GLN A 640 1.60 -8.87 -7.48
C GLN A 640 0.99 -8.37 -6.16
N LEU A 641 1.23 -7.12 -5.80
CA LEU A 641 0.65 -6.47 -4.63
C LEU A 641 -0.59 -5.65 -4.99
N ALA A 642 -1.51 -5.50 -4.03
CA ALA A 642 -2.75 -4.78 -4.26
C ALA A 642 -2.52 -3.27 -4.42
N ASP A 643 -3.01 -2.71 -5.52
CA ASP A 643 -2.96 -1.28 -5.78
C ASP A 643 -4.10 -0.50 -5.11
N ASN A 644 -5.24 -1.16 -4.88
CA ASN A 644 -6.45 -0.58 -4.31
C ASN A 644 -6.55 -0.68 -2.78
N ALA A 645 -5.46 -1.08 -2.11
CA ALA A 645 -5.38 -1.16 -0.66
C ALA A 645 -4.33 -0.18 -0.12
N PRO A 646 -4.53 0.36 1.10
CA PRO A 646 -3.55 1.26 1.72
C PRO A 646 -2.28 0.53 2.21
N ASP A 647 -2.25 -0.79 2.18
CA ASP A 647 -1.15 -1.65 2.60
C ASP A 647 -0.52 -2.43 1.43
N TYR A 648 0.45 -3.29 1.74
CA TYR A 648 1.19 -4.13 0.80
C TYR A 648 0.63 -5.56 0.71
N ARG A 649 -0.68 -5.74 0.89
CA ARG A 649 -1.30 -7.06 0.73
C ARG A 649 -1.16 -7.57 -0.70
N ILE A 650 -1.33 -8.88 -0.87
CA ILE A 650 -1.26 -9.50 -2.19
C ILE A 650 -2.38 -8.97 -3.07
N GLY A 651 -2.04 -8.65 -4.32
CA GLY A 651 -2.94 -8.11 -5.34
C GLY A 651 -3.89 -9.14 -5.95
N TYR A 652 -4.17 -10.24 -5.24
CA TYR A 652 -5.23 -11.13 -5.65
C TYR A 652 -6.58 -10.45 -5.44
N LEU A 653 -7.05 -9.81 -6.50
CA LEU A 653 -8.45 -9.42 -6.58
C LEU A 653 -9.24 -10.67 -6.96
N HIS A 654 -9.95 -11.23 -5.98
CA HIS A 654 -10.97 -12.21 -6.30
C HIS A 654 -11.82 -11.65 -7.46
N PRO A 655 -12.27 -12.47 -8.43
CA PRO A 655 -13.12 -12.00 -9.53
C PRO A 655 -14.28 -11.09 -9.07
N PHE A 656 -14.75 -11.26 -7.83
CA PHE A 656 -15.80 -10.44 -7.21
C PHE A 656 -15.32 -9.08 -6.67
N GLU A 657 -14.04 -8.84 -6.57
CA GLU A 657 -13.46 -7.58 -6.08
C GLU A 657 -13.01 -6.66 -7.22
N GLN A 658 -13.10 -7.13 -8.46
CA GLN A 658 -12.75 -6.32 -9.61
C GLN A 658 -13.68 -5.09 -9.68
N PRO A 659 -13.13 -3.87 -9.55
CA PRO A 659 -13.93 -2.65 -9.48
C PRO A 659 -14.72 -2.36 -10.77
N PHE A 660 -14.37 -3.03 -11.87
CA PHE A 660 -14.96 -2.83 -13.20
C PHE A 660 -15.99 -3.87 -13.61
N LEU A 661 -16.22 -4.91 -12.78
CA LEU A 661 -17.25 -5.89 -13.10
C LEU A 661 -18.63 -5.30 -12.83
N THR A 662 -19.35 -4.96 -13.88
CA THR A 662 -20.73 -4.46 -13.84
C THR A 662 -21.73 -5.58 -14.15
N ALA A 663 -22.86 -5.54 -13.46
CA ALA A 663 -23.97 -6.44 -13.72
C ALA A 663 -24.86 -5.85 -14.83
N THR A 664 -25.19 -6.65 -15.82
CA THR A 664 -26.15 -6.25 -16.85
C THR A 664 -27.57 -6.49 -16.36
N PRO A 665 -28.44 -5.46 -16.30
CA PRO A 665 -29.80 -5.61 -15.84
C PRO A 665 -30.67 -6.39 -16.84
N VAL A 666 -31.44 -7.36 -16.32
CA VAL A 666 -32.48 -8.05 -17.07
C VAL A 666 -33.83 -7.48 -16.64
N TRP A 667 -34.46 -6.70 -17.52
CA TRP A 667 -35.69 -5.99 -17.23
C TRP A 667 -36.94 -6.83 -17.46
N GLU A 668 -37.86 -6.78 -16.49
CA GLU A 668 -39.18 -7.43 -16.55
C GLU A 668 -40.28 -6.43 -16.16
N LYS A 669 -41.40 -6.43 -16.91
CA LYS A 669 -42.50 -5.49 -16.70
C LYS A 669 -43.53 -5.97 -15.67
N ASP A 670 -43.62 -7.28 -15.45
CA ASP A 670 -44.62 -7.89 -14.59
C ASP A 670 -44.23 -7.90 -13.12
N LEU A 671 -44.62 -6.88 -12.39
CA LEU A 671 -44.41 -6.76 -10.94
C LEU A 671 -45.21 -7.76 -10.12
N SER A 672 -46.16 -8.51 -10.70
CA SER A 672 -46.97 -9.50 -9.97
C SER A 672 -46.10 -10.64 -9.46
N PHE A 673 -45.02 -10.98 -10.17
CA PHE A 673 -44.04 -11.98 -9.74
C PHE A 673 -43.42 -11.62 -8.39
N LEU A 674 -42.93 -10.40 -8.22
CA LEU A 674 -42.32 -9.94 -6.97
C LEU A 674 -43.34 -9.91 -5.81
N LYS A 675 -44.55 -9.40 -6.06
CA LYS A 675 -45.62 -9.34 -5.07
C LYS A 675 -46.05 -10.73 -4.58
N THR A 676 -46.10 -11.71 -5.47
CA THR A 676 -46.48 -13.09 -5.13
C THR A 676 -45.40 -13.79 -4.29
N HIS A 677 -44.16 -13.41 -4.42
CA HIS A 677 -43.01 -14.02 -3.72
C HIS A 677 -42.49 -13.19 -2.54
N GLU A 678 -43.17 -12.11 -2.16
CA GLU A 678 -42.76 -11.27 -1.03
C GLU A 678 -42.74 -12.10 0.26
N SER A 679 -41.62 -12.04 0.99
CA SER A 679 -41.36 -12.92 2.12
C SER A 679 -40.58 -12.21 3.24
N GLY A 680 -41.10 -12.31 4.47
CA GLY A 680 -40.37 -11.87 5.65
C GLY A 680 -39.20 -12.78 6.06
N ARG A 681 -38.97 -13.88 5.34
CA ARG A 681 -37.85 -14.80 5.62
C ARG A 681 -36.53 -14.31 5.03
N VAL A 682 -36.55 -13.48 4.02
CA VAL A 682 -35.33 -12.83 3.51
C VAL A 682 -35.02 -11.65 4.42
N MET A 683 -33.88 -11.71 5.07
CA MET A 683 -33.35 -10.59 5.84
C MET A 683 -32.44 -9.79 4.92
N LEU A 684 -32.65 -8.49 4.81
CA LEU A 684 -31.94 -7.61 3.90
C LEU A 684 -31.59 -6.32 4.60
N THR A 685 -30.32 -5.94 4.57
CA THR A 685 -29.83 -4.61 4.92
C THR A 685 -29.02 -4.08 3.73
N VAL A 686 -29.47 -2.98 3.15
CA VAL A 686 -28.71 -2.24 2.14
C VAL A 686 -27.94 -1.14 2.87
N GLU A 687 -26.62 -1.29 2.95
CA GLU A 687 -25.75 -0.35 3.66
C GLU A 687 -25.52 0.89 2.79
N ARG A 688 -25.25 0.68 1.50
CA ARG A 688 -24.96 1.75 0.55
C ARG A 688 -25.64 1.51 -0.79
N ALA A 689 -26.20 2.58 -1.38
CA ALA A 689 -26.73 2.59 -2.74
C ALA A 689 -26.55 3.98 -3.32
N GLY A 690 -25.82 4.12 -4.42
CA GLY A 690 -25.58 5.44 -5.04
C GLY A 690 -24.50 5.42 -6.11
N LYS A 691 -24.11 6.61 -6.56
CA LYS A 691 -23.06 6.78 -7.55
C LYS A 691 -21.70 6.38 -6.95
N GLN A 692 -20.92 5.62 -7.70
CA GLN A 692 -19.53 5.32 -7.36
C GLN A 692 -18.64 6.48 -7.80
N ASN A 693 -17.70 6.89 -6.95
CA ASN A 693 -16.68 7.86 -7.35
C ASN A 693 -15.76 7.24 -8.40
N LYS A 694 -15.49 8.00 -9.47
CA LYS A 694 -14.57 7.58 -10.52
C LYS A 694 -13.14 7.61 -9.99
N LEU A 695 -12.34 6.66 -10.43
CA LEU A 695 -10.89 6.67 -10.19
C LEU A 695 -10.15 7.45 -11.29
N HIS A 696 -10.66 7.39 -12.53
CA HIS A 696 -10.16 8.14 -13.67
C HIS A 696 -11.30 8.84 -14.40
N ARG A 697 -10.99 9.98 -15.06
CA ARG A 697 -12.00 10.81 -15.72
C ARG A 697 -12.71 10.10 -16.89
N GLU A 698 -12.01 9.24 -17.58
CA GLU A 698 -12.49 8.46 -18.72
C GLU A 698 -13.40 7.28 -18.33
N GLU A 699 -13.46 6.92 -17.06
CA GLU A 699 -14.30 5.82 -16.60
C GLU A 699 -15.78 6.13 -16.78
N PRO A 700 -16.61 5.11 -17.10
CA PRO A 700 -18.05 5.29 -17.16
C PRO A 700 -18.63 5.64 -15.79
N ASP A 701 -19.80 6.28 -15.76
CA ASP A 701 -20.56 6.45 -14.53
C ASP A 701 -21.14 5.10 -14.08
N VAL A 702 -20.85 4.71 -12.85
CA VAL A 702 -21.27 3.45 -12.22
C VAL A 702 -22.10 3.74 -10.97
N PHE A 703 -23.20 3.02 -10.79
CA PHE A 703 -23.91 2.91 -9.52
C PHE A 703 -23.42 1.69 -8.76
N PHE A 704 -23.26 1.86 -7.45
CA PHE A 704 -22.77 0.85 -6.55
C PHE A 704 -23.82 0.56 -5.46
N ILE A 705 -24.07 -0.73 -5.21
CA ILE A 705 -24.99 -1.20 -4.17
C ILE A 705 -24.21 -2.21 -3.33
N GLU A 706 -24.24 -2.04 -2.03
CA GLU A 706 -23.65 -2.99 -1.09
C GLU A 706 -24.52 -3.19 0.15
N GLY A 707 -24.35 -4.32 0.79
CA GLY A 707 -25.05 -4.67 2.01
C GLY A 707 -24.88 -6.15 2.36
N TRP A 708 -25.77 -6.66 3.19
CA TRP A 708 -25.82 -8.06 3.53
C TRP A 708 -27.24 -8.57 3.54
N CYS A 709 -27.39 -9.86 3.28
CA CYS A 709 -28.67 -10.53 3.26
C CYS A 709 -28.52 -12.03 3.53
N TYR A 710 -29.56 -12.63 4.13
CA TYR A 710 -29.60 -14.08 4.37
C TYR A 710 -31.04 -14.58 4.46
N MET A 711 -31.19 -15.90 4.34
CA MET A 711 -32.47 -16.58 4.49
C MET A 711 -32.66 -17.04 5.95
N LEU A 712 -33.58 -16.42 6.68
CA LEU A 712 -33.86 -16.73 8.10
C LEU A 712 -34.26 -18.19 8.27
N GLY A 713 -33.51 -18.93 9.08
CA GLY A 713 -33.74 -20.37 9.38
C GLY A 713 -33.56 -21.26 8.16
N GLY A 714 -32.82 -20.84 7.14
CA GLY A 714 -32.42 -21.61 5.99
C GLY A 714 -30.94 -22.00 6.06
N GLU A 715 -30.52 -22.95 5.25
CA GLU A 715 -29.10 -23.21 4.95
C GLU A 715 -28.78 -22.35 3.70
N ASN A 716 -28.03 -21.23 3.89
CA ASN A 716 -27.89 -20.21 2.86
C ASN A 716 -27.11 -20.69 1.62
N SER A 717 -26.28 -21.73 1.76
CA SER A 717 -25.63 -22.44 0.64
C SER A 717 -26.60 -23.02 -0.40
N GLN A 718 -27.89 -23.22 -0.05
CA GLN A 718 -28.90 -23.76 -0.95
C GLN A 718 -29.63 -22.70 -1.80
N TYR A 719 -29.23 -21.43 -1.70
CA TYR A 719 -29.95 -20.33 -2.35
C TYR A 719 -29.06 -19.59 -3.33
N GLU A 720 -29.60 -19.32 -4.50
CA GLU A 720 -29.14 -18.29 -5.42
C GLU A 720 -29.80 -16.96 -5.08
N ARG A 721 -29.12 -15.84 -5.35
CA ARG A 721 -29.63 -14.50 -5.00
C ARG A 721 -29.32 -13.47 -6.05
N TRP A 722 -30.19 -12.48 -6.18
CA TRP A 722 -30.08 -11.36 -7.11
C TRP A 722 -30.53 -10.08 -6.44
N VAL A 723 -29.83 -8.98 -6.74
CA VAL A 723 -30.37 -7.64 -6.46
C VAL A 723 -31.50 -7.37 -7.42
N ILE A 724 -32.58 -6.80 -6.90
CA ILE A 724 -33.72 -6.30 -7.65
C ILE A 724 -33.74 -4.78 -7.59
N LEU A 725 -33.88 -4.16 -8.74
CA LEU A 725 -34.21 -2.73 -8.86
C LEU A 725 -35.62 -2.60 -9.39
N GLU A 726 -36.54 -2.03 -8.60
CA GLU A 726 -37.94 -1.91 -8.99
C GLU A 726 -38.45 -0.46 -8.94
N ASN A 727 -39.35 -0.14 -9.86
CA ASN A 727 -40.20 1.07 -9.84
C ASN A 727 -41.62 0.73 -10.28
N GLU A 728 -42.44 1.71 -10.65
CA GLU A 728 -43.84 1.52 -11.10
C GLU A 728 -43.91 0.82 -12.46
N ASP A 729 -42.87 0.92 -13.32
CA ASP A 729 -42.86 0.41 -14.68
C ASP A 729 -42.39 -1.03 -14.80
N GLY A 730 -41.72 -1.57 -13.76
CA GLY A 730 -41.17 -2.91 -13.80
C GLY A 730 -40.03 -3.10 -12.81
N TYR A 731 -39.25 -4.17 -13.01
CA TYR A 731 -38.08 -4.46 -12.23
C TYR A 731 -36.93 -5.01 -13.07
N ALA A 732 -35.71 -4.76 -12.61
CA ALA A 732 -34.50 -5.36 -13.15
C ALA A 732 -33.92 -6.38 -12.17
N ARG A 733 -33.45 -7.53 -12.68
CA ARG A 733 -32.72 -8.53 -11.94
C ARG A 733 -31.23 -8.45 -12.28
N LEU A 734 -30.40 -8.44 -11.25
CA LEU A 734 -28.96 -8.24 -11.33
C LEU A 734 -28.21 -9.31 -10.55
N ASN A 735 -27.15 -9.84 -11.11
CA ASN A 735 -26.26 -10.75 -10.40
C ASN A 735 -25.53 -10.02 -9.27
N VAL A 736 -25.31 -10.71 -8.17
CA VAL A 736 -24.56 -10.22 -7.02
C VAL A 736 -23.15 -10.83 -6.98
N GLN A 737 -22.24 -10.05 -6.43
CA GLN A 737 -20.95 -10.53 -5.98
C GLN A 737 -21.05 -10.79 -4.47
N GLU A 738 -20.84 -12.04 -4.06
CA GLU A 738 -20.90 -12.45 -2.66
C GLU A 738 -19.66 -11.97 -1.90
N ARG A 739 -19.83 -11.56 -0.64
CA ARG A 739 -18.77 -11.07 0.23
C ARG A 739 -18.76 -11.79 1.56
N ASN A 740 -17.56 -12.14 2.05
CA ASN A 740 -17.40 -12.63 3.41
C ASN A 740 -17.74 -11.51 4.41
N ARG A 741 -18.56 -11.83 5.41
CA ARG A 741 -19.03 -10.91 6.47
C ARG A 741 -18.93 -11.59 7.83
N PRO A 742 -17.70 -11.69 8.38
CA PRO A 742 -17.47 -12.27 9.70
C PRO A 742 -18.22 -11.51 10.81
N ASP A 743 -18.39 -10.20 10.67
CA ASP A 743 -19.18 -9.36 11.55
C ASP A 743 -20.66 -9.79 11.62
N VAL A 744 -21.27 -10.12 10.47
CA VAL A 744 -22.65 -10.63 10.42
C VAL A 744 -22.73 -12.03 11.02
N THR A 745 -21.74 -12.88 10.76
CA THR A 745 -21.67 -14.24 11.32
C THR A 745 -21.52 -14.22 12.84
N ALA A 746 -20.72 -13.32 13.38
CA ALA A 746 -20.54 -13.15 14.83
C ALA A 746 -21.82 -12.73 15.54
N ILE A 747 -22.63 -11.87 14.93
CA ILE A 747 -23.92 -11.40 15.48
C ILE A 747 -25.00 -12.47 15.38
N LEU A 748 -24.95 -13.36 14.38
CA LEU A 748 -25.99 -14.33 14.05
C LEU A 748 -25.48 -15.79 14.11
N PRO A 749 -24.86 -16.26 15.19
CA PRO A 749 -24.17 -17.57 15.24
C PRO A 749 -25.11 -18.79 15.12
N LYS A 750 -26.42 -18.61 15.06
CA LYS A 750 -27.42 -19.67 14.94
C LYS A 750 -27.89 -19.89 13.50
N GLU A 751 -27.64 -18.95 12.63
CA GLU A 751 -27.97 -19.10 11.21
C GLU A 751 -26.86 -19.91 10.52
N LYS A 752 -27.21 -20.64 9.47
CA LYS A 752 -26.26 -21.53 8.78
C LYS A 752 -25.83 -20.95 7.44
N ASP A 753 -24.56 -21.12 7.13
CA ASP A 753 -23.94 -20.73 5.85
C ASP A 753 -24.18 -19.26 5.54
N ILE A 754 -23.93 -18.37 6.53
CA ILE A 754 -24.10 -16.91 6.40
C ILE A 754 -22.78 -16.14 6.31
N GLU A 755 -21.66 -16.82 6.29
CA GLU A 755 -20.34 -16.20 6.16
C GLU A 755 -20.27 -15.36 4.89
N LEU A 756 -20.85 -15.81 3.78
CA LEU A 756 -20.97 -15.08 2.53
C LEU A 756 -22.27 -14.25 2.44
N ALA A 757 -22.80 -13.77 3.56
CA ALA A 757 -24.03 -12.96 3.58
C ALA A 757 -23.87 -11.61 2.88
N GLY A 758 -22.68 -11.06 2.80
CA GLY A 758 -22.41 -9.81 2.11
C GLY A 758 -22.66 -9.88 0.61
N PHE A 759 -23.03 -8.75 0.03
CA PHE A 759 -23.17 -8.62 -1.43
C PHE A 759 -22.72 -7.25 -1.90
N THR A 760 -22.21 -7.22 -3.12
CA THR A 760 -22.01 -5.99 -3.89
C THR A 760 -22.58 -6.15 -5.30
N CYS A 761 -23.03 -5.05 -5.87
CA CYS A 761 -23.49 -4.99 -7.25
C CYS A 761 -23.09 -3.64 -7.85
N ARG A 762 -22.54 -3.65 -9.08
CA ARG A 762 -22.20 -2.44 -9.84
C ARG A 762 -22.97 -2.44 -11.13
N ILE A 763 -23.43 -1.26 -11.57
CA ILE A 763 -24.29 -1.12 -12.74
C ILE A 763 -23.84 0.13 -13.50
N LEU A 764 -23.67 0.02 -14.81
CA LEU A 764 -23.40 1.18 -15.65
C LEU A 764 -24.64 2.11 -15.66
N LYS A 765 -24.39 3.42 -15.54
CA LYS A 765 -25.47 4.42 -15.60
C LYS A 765 -26.25 4.33 -16.89
N GLU A 766 -25.60 4.01 -18.00
CA GLU A 766 -26.22 3.85 -19.32
C GLU A 766 -27.19 2.67 -19.38
N ASP A 767 -26.98 1.61 -18.59
CA ASP A 767 -27.89 0.46 -18.51
C ASP A 767 -29.18 0.77 -17.73
N LEU A 768 -29.23 1.90 -17.01
CA LEU A 768 -30.37 2.39 -16.26
C LEU A 768 -31.15 3.47 -17.03
N ILE A 769 -31.22 3.40 -18.36
CA ILE A 769 -31.89 4.36 -19.23
C ILE A 769 -33.38 4.43 -18.86
N ASN A 770 -33.87 5.65 -18.62
CA ASN A 770 -35.26 5.99 -18.28
C ASN A 770 -35.80 5.50 -16.92
N CYS A 771 -34.94 5.11 -15.99
CA CYS A 771 -35.31 4.61 -14.68
C CYS A 771 -34.98 5.63 -13.59
N ASN A 772 -35.96 6.38 -13.13
CA ASN A 772 -35.83 7.28 -11.98
C ASN A 772 -36.29 6.57 -10.71
N ASN A 773 -35.61 6.81 -9.61
CA ASN A 773 -36.00 6.40 -8.25
C ASN A 773 -36.23 4.88 -8.11
N LEU A 774 -35.21 4.09 -8.45
CA LEU A 774 -35.25 2.63 -8.38
C LEU A 774 -35.04 2.16 -6.94
N ARG A 775 -36.01 1.44 -6.39
CA ARG A 775 -35.90 0.81 -5.07
C ARG A 775 -35.06 -0.46 -5.16
N VAL A 776 -34.13 -0.61 -4.20
CA VAL A 776 -33.31 -1.82 -4.09
C VAL A 776 -34.04 -2.90 -3.30
N GLY A 777 -34.04 -4.14 -3.81
CA GLY A 777 -34.59 -5.32 -3.16
C GLY A 777 -33.68 -6.53 -3.36
N MET A 778 -34.05 -7.67 -2.76
CA MET A 778 -33.29 -8.92 -2.90
C MET A 778 -34.23 -10.08 -3.22
N LEU A 779 -33.92 -10.84 -4.26
CA LEU A 779 -34.62 -12.05 -4.68
C LEU A 779 -33.73 -13.26 -4.37
N TYR A 780 -34.33 -14.27 -3.74
CA TYR A 780 -33.73 -15.58 -3.46
C TYR A 780 -34.47 -16.68 -4.23
N ARG A 781 -33.72 -17.68 -4.70
CA ARG A 781 -34.28 -18.92 -5.24
C ARG A 781 -33.65 -20.11 -4.52
N ASN A 782 -34.46 -20.98 -3.95
CA ASN A 782 -33.94 -22.25 -3.45
C ASN A 782 -33.62 -23.18 -4.63
N VAL A 783 -32.38 -23.64 -4.71
CA VAL A 783 -31.90 -24.48 -5.83
C VAL A 783 -32.57 -25.83 -5.83
N LEU A 784 -32.93 -26.40 -4.63
CA LEU A 784 -33.46 -27.75 -4.49
C LEU A 784 -34.96 -27.87 -4.85
N ASP A 785 -35.77 -26.85 -4.50
CA ASP A 785 -37.21 -26.90 -4.73
C ASP A 785 -37.73 -25.84 -5.72
N GLY A 786 -36.83 -24.99 -6.23
CA GLY A 786 -37.09 -23.95 -7.20
C GLY A 786 -37.93 -22.77 -6.68
N LYS A 787 -38.26 -22.72 -5.38
CA LYS A 787 -39.11 -21.65 -4.81
C LYS A 787 -38.36 -20.33 -4.71
N TYR A 788 -39.10 -19.25 -5.02
CA TYR A 788 -38.62 -17.88 -4.92
C TYR A 788 -39.10 -17.20 -3.61
N TYR A 789 -38.26 -16.26 -3.14
CA TYR A 789 -38.54 -15.41 -1.97
C TYR A 789 -37.98 -14.02 -2.25
N TYR A 790 -38.82 -12.99 -2.14
CA TYR A 790 -38.43 -11.62 -2.41
C TYR A 790 -38.52 -10.75 -1.13
N ARG A 791 -37.62 -9.83 -0.97
CA ARG A 791 -37.62 -8.81 0.09
C ARG A 791 -37.34 -7.45 -0.53
N ARG A 792 -38.24 -6.52 -0.26
CA ARG A 792 -38.13 -5.12 -0.62
C ARG A 792 -37.23 -4.40 0.38
N GLY A 793 -36.22 -3.66 -0.06
CA GLY A 793 -35.35 -2.86 0.78
C GLY A 793 -35.87 -1.43 0.99
N ASP A 794 -35.12 -0.65 1.74
CA ASP A 794 -35.44 0.73 2.13
C ASP A 794 -34.65 1.79 1.35
N LYS A 795 -33.62 1.41 0.62
CA LYS A 795 -32.76 2.30 -0.17
C LYS A 795 -33.22 2.42 -1.61
N PHE A 796 -32.89 3.57 -2.21
CA PHE A 796 -33.18 3.88 -3.60
C PHE A 796 -31.92 4.33 -4.33
N ILE A 797 -31.86 4.06 -5.61
CA ILE A 797 -30.92 4.69 -6.54
C ILE A 797 -31.66 5.82 -7.25
N SER A 798 -31.15 7.04 -7.10
CA SER A 798 -31.61 8.21 -7.84
C SER A 798 -30.54 8.62 -8.85
N LYS A 799 -30.96 8.99 -10.05
CA LYS A 799 -30.04 9.54 -11.08
C LYS A 799 -29.52 10.89 -10.68
#